data_61b1b75c1c168d2409c53e2f26d080b9
#
_entry.id   61b1b75c1c168d2409c53e2f26d080b9
#
_cell.length_a   1.000
_cell.length_b   1.000
_cell.length_c   1.000
_cell.angle_alpha   90.00
_cell.angle_beta   90.00
_cell.angle_gamma   90.00
#
_symmetry.space_group_name_H-M   'P 1'
#
loop_
_entity.id
_entity.type
_entity.pdbx_description
1 polymer ?
#
loop_
_entity_poly.entity_id
_entity_poly.type
_entity_poly.pdbx_seq_one_letter_code
_entity_poly.pdbx_strand_id
1 'polypeptide(L)'
;MRTISESGVTRLADYRPPVWRVPRIELEFDLDIEATEVTARLHLQCDAGPDQALRLDGGLLELLEIMLDGRVLDTSQYSQDARGITVSGARDGNILQTRVRINPAQNTALTGLYFSGASEQGFLLTQCEAQGFRRITFFPDRPDVLSRYDVVLRAERTRFPVLLAGGDSVGEGELPNGKHWARFVDPYPKPCYLFALVAGHLEKIERAYRTADGRDVALRVWAEADAIDGCRFAMDALERAMRWDERAYGRNYDLAVFNVVAAHDFNMGAMENKGLNIFNAKYLLADAETTTDDEYRHIEAVVAHEYFHNWTGNRVTCRDWFQLSLKEGFTVLREQQFCGDMHSPALQRIDEVATLRRVQFPEDAGPLAHPVQPPEYVAIDNFYTATVYEKGAELLRMIAGRLGREGFRRGTDLYFDRHDGQAATIEDLVDALGNANSIDLSPYLAWYAQAGTPQLHARGACEPASRRYVLSFSQRTPPTPGQPEKSPLPIPVSVALFAVDGTRLPLRLSGETRAMDECVLEVNGREQRFVFEDIPGQPVASLLRDFSAPVQLHFDYAPAELALLLRHETEGYDRWNAGQRLAAIAFDAELAGHGENPALQAWLDALAELFEDDAAAPDLILLAELLSPPSEVELGARCKPLDPDRVHAARALLETALARRLGNGLVARYEALHGKERGDLDASAQARRRLKGRVLSLLWRFDRQAGIALALAQYRNAPGMTDRLSALSALMRADAPEVHEALHEFRAHFDAKPLSLDKWFSLQAQWPEHAASVRVQALLADKAFDLRNPNRVQSLLGAFARGNPVGFHRPDGAGYHLIASQVLKLDSLNPQGSARLAKAFENWNSLESRRRDAARIALVELNDRSDLSQDLADILRRMLAEGPGAPGDGAPDDQAA
;
A
#
# COMPACT_ATOMS: atom_id res chain seq x y z
N MET A 1 3.63 2.12 -33.96
CA MET A 1 2.25 1.61 -33.83
C MET A 1 2.18 0.72 -32.60
N ARG A 2 1.44 1.11 -31.57
CA ARG A 2 0.98 0.13 -30.57
C ARG A 2 0.05 -0.80 -31.33
N THR A 3 0.47 -2.03 -31.56
CA THR A 3 -0.46 -3.10 -31.94
C THR A 3 -1.31 -3.39 -30.71
N ILE A 4 -2.37 -2.59 -30.48
CA ILE A 4 -3.44 -3.00 -29.58
C ILE A 4 -4.05 -4.21 -30.28
N SER A 5 -3.86 -5.40 -29.70
CA SER A 5 -4.57 -6.59 -30.17
C SER A 5 -6.06 -6.27 -30.13
N GLU A 6 -6.85 -6.90 -30.97
CA GLU A 6 -8.33 -6.79 -30.94
C GLU A 6 -8.92 -7.14 -29.56
N SER A 7 -8.11 -7.78 -28.68
CA SER A 7 -8.44 -8.16 -27.31
C SER A 7 -8.26 -7.07 -26.24
N GLY A 8 -7.72 -5.89 -26.58
CA GLY A 8 -7.46 -4.82 -25.60
C GLY A 8 -6.32 -5.09 -24.60
N VAL A 9 -5.54 -6.16 -24.78
CA VAL A 9 -4.41 -6.56 -23.92
C VAL A 9 -3.14 -5.85 -24.36
N THR A 10 -2.43 -5.20 -23.44
CA THR A 10 -1.08 -4.65 -23.63
C THR A 10 -0.05 -5.65 -23.10
N ARG A 11 1.04 -5.91 -23.88
CA ARG A 11 2.08 -6.89 -23.53
C ARG A 11 3.46 -6.26 -23.47
N LEU A 12 4.26 -6.65 -22.48
CA LEU A 12 5.65 -6.22 -22.33
C LEU A 12 6.50 -6.58 -23.58
N ALA A 13 6.30 -7.78 -24.13
CA ALA A 13 7.00 -8.22 -25.34
C ALA A 13 6.74 -7.35 -26.59
N ASP A 14 5.61 -6.63 -26.60
CA ASP A 14 5.23 -5.74 -27.70
C ASP A 14 5.74 -4.30 -27.50
N TYR A 15 6.47 -4.03 -26.41
CA TYR A 15 7.05 -2.71 -26.21
C TYR A 15 7.93 -2.30 -27.40
N ARG A 16 7.72 -1.07 -27.86
CA ARG A 16 8.59 -0.40 -28.86
C ARG A 16 8.85 1.02 -28.37
N PRO A 17 10.07 1.53 -28.50
CA PRO A 17 10.36 2.94 -28.25
C PRO A 17 9.40 3.87 -29.00
N PRO A 18 9.08 5.04 -28.45
CA PRO A 18 8.18 5.99 -29.11
C PRO A 18 8.83 6.49 -30.40
N VAL A 19 8.09 6.41 -31.52
CA VAL A 19 8.52 6.97 -32.81
C VAL A 19 8.50 8.49 -32.77
N TRP A 20 7.50 9.03 -32.08
CA TRP A 20 7.34 10.47 -31.87
C TRP A 20 7.66 10.81 -30.42
N ARG A 21 8.51 11.82 -30.22
CA ARG A 21 8.80 12.45 -28.93
C ARG A 21 8.29 13.88 -28.93
N VAL A 22 8.07 14.38 -27.71
CA VAL A 22 7.64 15.76 -27.47
C VAL A 22 8.61 16.35 -26.42
N PRO A 23 9.82 16.83 -26.83
CA PRO A 23 10.81 17.32 -25.88
C PRO A 23 10.37 18.56 -25.11
N ARG A 24 9.37 19.30 -25.61
CA ARG A 24 8.76 20.47 -24.97
C ARG A 24 7.27 20.52 -25.25
N ILE A 25 6.49 20.83 -24.20
CA ILE A 25 5.07 21.11 -24.29
C ILE A 25 4.77 22.47 -23.66
N GLU A 26 3.97 23.29 -24.33
CA GLU A 26 3.42 24.53 -23.79
C GLU A 26 1.91 24.33 -23.59
N LEU A 27 1.43 24.57 -22.38
CA LEU A 27 0.03 24.41 -21.99
C LEU A 27 -0.55 25.74 -21.54
N GLU A 28 -1.67 26.13 -22.08
CA GLU A 28 -2.45 27.28 -21.64
C GLU A 28 -3.85 26.82 -21.26
N PHE A 29 -4.25 27.08 -20.01
CA PHE A 29 -5.57 26.77 -19.49
C PHE A 29 -6.37 28.06 -19.29
N ASP A 30 -7.58 28.12 -19.82
CA ASP A 30 -8.62 29.05 -19.36
C ASP A 30 -9.59 28.27 -18.49
N LEU A 31 -9.37 28.35 -17.17
CA LEU A 31 -10.00 27.48 -16.20
C LEU A 31 -11.44 27.88 -15.92
N ASP A 32 -12.33 26.92 -16.01
CA ASP A 32 -13.72 26.97 -15.61
C ASP A 32 -14.17 25.58 -15.16
N ILE A 33 -15.14 25.46 -14.25
CA ILE A 33 -15.56 24.15 -13.75
C ILE A 33 -16.39 23.34 -14.75
N GLU A 34 -17.09 23.98 -15.68
CA GLU A 34 -17.96 23.33 -16.66
C GLU A 34 -17.36 23.31 -18.08
N ALA A 35 -16.48 24.28 -18.38
CA ALA A 35 -15.99 24.50 -19.73
C ALA A 35 -14.53 24.98 -19.76
N THR A 36 -13.62 24.24 -19.12
CA THR A 36 -12.18 24.56 -19.22
C THR A 36 -11.69 24.36 -20.65
N GLU A 37 -11.05 25.40 -21.20
CA GLU A 37 -10.36 25.31 -22.49
C GLU A 37 -8.86 25.12 -22.27
N VAL A 38 -8.29 24.17 -23.03
CA VAL A 38 -6.87 23.82 -22.97
C VAL A 38 -6.26 23.99 -24.36
N THR A 39 -5.26 24.87 -24.47
CA THR A 39 -4.41 24.98 -25.65
C THR A 39 -3.07 24.31 -25.36
N ALA A 40 -2.71 23.29 -26.15
CA ALA A 40 -1.45 22.60 -26.07
C ALA A 40 -0.62 22.82 -27.33
N ARG A 41 0.66 23.21 -27.20
CA ARG A 41 1.64 23.26 -28.31
C ARG A 41 2.70 22.20 -28.07
N LEU A 42 2.75 21.21 -28.95
CA LEU A 42 3.66 20.08 -28.90
C LEU A 42 4.81 20.32 -29.88
N HIS A 43 6.04 20.47 -29.37
CA HIS A 43 7.25 20.50 -30.21
C HIS A 43 7.60 19.05 -30.56
N LEU A 44 7.43 18.69 -31.82
CA LEU A 44 7.52 17.31 -32.31
C LEU A 44 8.96 16.95 -32.68
N GLN A 45 9.39 15.78 -32.27
CA GLN A 45 10.61 15.13 -32.73
C GLN A 45 10.29 13.73 -33.24
N CYS A 46 10.80 13.37 -34.43
CA CYS A 46 10.58 12.06 -35.03
C CYS A 46 11.90 11.38 -35.39
N ASP A 47 12.14 10.21 -34.81
CA ASP A 47 13.38 9.45 -35.03
C ASP A 47 13.28 8.48 -36.24
N ALA A 48 12.09 8.31 -36.89
CA ALA A 48 11.83 7.22 -37.85
C ALA A 48 11.56 7.68 -39.34
N GLY A 49 11.90 8.94 -39.71
CA GLY A 49 11.72 9.41 -41.04
C GLY A 49 10.35 10.02 -41.37
N PRO A 50 10.16 10.59 -42.59
CA PRO A 50 9.11 11.59 -42.86
C PRO A 50 7.68 11.07 -43.04
N ASP A 51 7.46 9.77 -43.17
CA ASP A 51 6.13 9.22 -43.53
C ASP A 51 5.38 8.56 -42.36
N GLN A 52 5.74 8.90 -41.14
CA GLN A 52 5.11 8.33 -39.94
C GLN A 52 3.89 9.18 -39.52
N ALA A 53 2.71 8.55 -39.46
CA ALA A 53 1.53 9.20 -38.91
C ALA A 53 1.74 9.48 -37.42
N LEU A 54 1.39 10.68 -36.96
CA LEU A 54 1.43 11.05 -35.55
C LEU A 54 0.13 10.61 -34.89
N ARG A 55 0.20 9.59 -33.98
CA ARG A 55 -0.93 9.20 -33.15
C ARG A 55 -0.77 9.80 -31.75
N LEU A 56 -1.80 10.50 -31.27
CA LEU A 56 -1.91 11.03 -29.92
C LEU A 56 -3.10 10.39 -29.20
N ASP A 57 -2.91 10.03 -27.95
CA ASP A 57 -3.98 9.55 -27.07
C ASP A 57 -4.89 10.73 -26.69
N GLY A 58 -6.19 10.47 -26.51
CA GLY A 58 -7.18 11.48 -26.11
C GLY A 58 -8.46 10.78 -25.68
N GLY A 59 -9.10 11.26 -24.62
CA GLY A 59 -10.36 10.69 -24.13
C GLY A 59 -11.29 11.76 -23.58
N LEU A 60 -12.56 11.76 -23.98
CA LEU A 60 -13.59 12.73 -23.56
C LEU A 60 -13.20 14.20 -23.83
N LEU A 61 -12.53 14.46 -24.97
CA LEU A 61 -12.10 15.78 -25.41
C LEU A 61 -13.03 16.29 -26.48
N GLU A 62 -13.52 17.53 -26.35
CA GLU A 62 -14.15 18.28 -27.46
C GLU A 62 -13.04 19.04 -28.21
N LEU A 63 -12.68 18.60 -29.43
CA LEU A 63 -11.70 19.28 -30.24
C LEU A 63 -12.30 20.57 -30.82
N LEU A 64 -11.75 21.72 -30.46
CA LEU A 64 -12.16 23.02 -30.95
C LEU A 64 -11.34 23.49 -32.19
N GLU A 65 -10.02 23.22 -32.17
CA GLU A 65 -9.10 23.61 -33.19
C GLU A 65 -7.85 22.73 -33.22
N ILE A 66 -7.31 22.49 -34.40
CA ILE A 66 -6.00 21.82 -34.58
C ILE A 66 -5.20 22.53 -35.67
N MET A 67 -3.92 22.81 -35.37
CA MET A 67 -3.00 23.51 -36.27
C MET A 67 -1.66 22.80 -36.36
N LEU A 68 -1.01 22.85 -37.50
CA LEU A 68 0.38 22.43 -37.70
C LEU A 68 1.19 23.62 -38.21
N ASP A 69 2.22 24.03 -37.46
CA ASP A 69 3.04 25.24 -37.73
C ASP A 69 2.21 26.51 -37.99
N GLY A 70 1.15 26.70 -37.15
CA GLY A 70 0.26 27.86 -37.23
C GLY A 70 -0.76 27.80 -38.37
N ARG A 71 -0.86 26.70 -39.10
CA ARG A 71 -1.89 26.51 -40.16
C ARG A 71 -2.96 25.56 -39.64
N VAL A 72 -4.21 25.97 -39.73
CA VAL A 72 -5.36 25.12 -39.39
C VAL A 72 -5.37 23.92 -40.34
N LEU A 73 -5.49 22.71 -39.77
CA LEU A 73 -5.58 21.47 -40.53
C LEU A 73 -7.00 21.27 -41.07
N ASP A 74 -7.08 20.81 -42.32
CA ASP A 74 -8.32 20.34 -42.93
C ASP A 74 -8.71 18.96 -42.34
N THR A 75 -10.00 18.65 -42.30
CA THR A 75 -10.54 17.39 -41.79
C THR A 75 -10.02 16.14 -42.51
N SER A 76 -9.45 16.30 -43.72
CA SER A 76 -8.77 15.23 -44.46
C SER A 76 -7.35 14.94 -43.95
N GLN A 77 -6.76 15.84 -43.13
CA GLN A 77 -5.39 15.74 -42.63
C GLN A 77 -5.31 15.11 -41.25
N TYR A 78 -6.42 14.88 -40.60
CA TYR A 78 -6.49 14.17 -39.35
C TYR A 78 -7.75 13.30 -39.23
N SER A 79 -7.69 12.30 -38.38
CA SER A 79 -8.85 11.49 -37.99
C SER A 79 -8.91 11.36 -36.48
N GLN A 80 -10.10 11.51 -35.88
CA GLN A 80 -10.35 11.37 -34.45
C GLN A 80 -11.24 10.17 -34.20
N ASP A 81 -10.92 9.41 -33.18
CA ASP A 81 -11.74 8.32 -32.61
C ASP A 81 -11.92 8.48 -31.11
N ALA A 82 -12.61 7.57 -30.45
CA ALA A 82 -12.85 7.61 -28.98
C ALA A 82 -11.56 7.51 -28.14
N ARG A 83 -10.42 7.16 -28.75
CA ARG A 83 -9.15 6.92 -28.07
C ARG A 83 -8.07 7.95 -28.41
N GLY A 84 -8.38 8.94 -29.28
CA GLY A 84 -7.42 9.99 -29.63
C GLY A 84 -7.50 10.45 -31.07
N ILE A 85 -6.40 11.04 -31.53
CA ILE A 85 -6.32 11.66 -32.85
C ILE A 85 -5.10 11.16 -33.63
N THR A 86 -5.24 10.94 -34.91
CA THR A 86 -4.14 10.64 -35.85
C THR A 86 -3.97 11.80 -36.81
N VAL A 87 -2.77 12.38 -36.89
CA VAL A 87 -2.42 13.51 -37.74
C VAL A 87 -1.49 13.02 -38.84
N SER A 88 -1.85 13.34 -40.10
CA SER A 88 -1.05 13.05 -41.29
C SER A 88 -0.18 14.24 -41.68
N GLY A 89 1.01 13.95 -42.22
CA GLY A 89 1.91 14.99 -42.73
C GLY A 89 2.72 15.74 -41.66
N ALA A 90 2.65 15.34 -40.42
CA ALA A 90 3.55 15.83 -39.39
C ALA A 90 4.99 15.40 -39.68
N ARG A 91 5.97 16.27 -39.39
CA ARG A 91 7.39 16.05 -39.63
C ARG A 91 8.21 16.41 -38.37
N ASP A 92 9.43 15.92 -38.33
CA ASP A 92 10.42 16.35 -37.35
C ASP A 92 10.58 17.86 -37.31
N GLY A 93 10.58 18.45 -36.11
CA GLY A 93 10.65 19.88 -35.87
C GLY A 93 9.34 20.66 -36.01
N ASN A 94 8.23 20.04 -36.42
CA ASN A 94 6.94 20.73 -36.47
C ASN A 94 6.40 21.04 -35.07
N ILE A 95 5.52 22.05 -34.97
CA ILE A 95 4.74 22.36 -33.77
C ILE A 95 3.28 22.05 -34.07
N LEU A 96 2.75 21.04 -33.35
CA LEU A 96 1.33 20.75 -33.37
C LEU A 96 0.63 21.51 -32.27
N GLN A 97 -0.38 22.32 -32.62
CA GLN A 97 -1.24 22.98 -31.63
C GLN A 97 -2.63 22.35 -31.64
N THR A 98 -3.16 22.05 -30.51
CA THR A 98 -4.56 21.66 -30.31
C THR A 98 -5.22 22.58 -29.29
N ARG A 99 -6.50 22.89 -29.49
CA ARG A 99 -7.36 23.56 -28.52
C ARG A 99 -8.57 22.66 -28.28
N VAL A 100 -8.75 22.26 -27.02
CA VAL A 100 -9.82 21.35 -26.61
C VAL A 100 -10.63 21.97 -25.49
N ARG A 101 -11.88 21.51 -25.32
CA ARG A 101 -12.73 21.83 -24.17
C ARG A 101 -13.02 20.55 -23.36
N ILE A 102 -13.00 20.68 -22.05
CA ILE A 102 -13.28 19.62 -21.09
C ILE A 102 -14.25 20.13 -20.02
N ASN A 103 -14.97 19.21 -19.35
CA ASN A 103 -15.92 19.55 -18.29
C ASN A 103 -15.50 18.89 -16.97
N PRO A 104 -14.73 19.61 -16.11
CA PRO A 104 -14.27 19.08 -14.81
C PRO A 104 -15.41 18.74 -13.85
N ALA A 105 -16.53 19.47 -13.85
CA ALA A 105 -17.66 19.22 -12.94
C ALA A 105 -18.35 17.86 -13.20
N GLN A 106 -18.28 17.35 -14.43
CA GLN A 106 -18.86 16.04 -14.79
C GLN A 106 -17.89 14.88 -14.61
N ASN A 107 -16.64 15.16 -14.23
CA ASN A 107 -15.61 14.14 -14.09
C ASN A 107 -15.66 13.46 -12.72
N THR A 108 -16.56 12.51 -12.54
CA THR A 108 -16.72 11.73 -11.32
C THR A 108 -15.71 10.59 -11.17
N ALA A 109 -15.00 10.24 -12.25
CA ALA A 109 -13.95 9.21 -12.22
C ALA A 109 -12.68 9.68 -11.47
N LEU A 110 -12.56 11.00 -11.22
CA LEU A 110 -11.42 11.63 -10.54
C LEU A 110 -10.08 11.34 -11.23
N THR A 111 -10.07 11.35 -12.57
CA THR A 111 -8.90 11.11 -13.43
C THR A 111 -8.83 12.17 -14.52
N GLY A 112 -7.68 12.81 -14.73
CA GLY A 112 -7.55 14.05 -15.50
C GLY A 112 -7.87 15.26 -14.63
N LEU A 113 -8.40 16.33 -15.21
CA LEU A 113 -8.84 17.53 -14.47
C LEU A 113 -10.28 17.33 -13.96
N TYR A 114 -10.51 17.58 -12.67
CA TYR A 114 -11.84 17.48 -12.07
C TYR A 114 -12.02 18.53 -10.96
N PHE A 115 -13.26 18.70 -10.53
CA PHE A 115 -13.63 19.60 -9.44
C PHE A 115 -13.88 18.80 -8.16
N SER A 116 -13.20 19.17 -7.06
CA SER A 116 -13.40 18.63 -5.71
C SER A 116 -14.11 19.64 -4.82
N GLY A 117 -15.06 19.16 -4.04
CA GLY A 117 -15.84 19.95 -3.09
C GLY A 117 -17.31 20.02 -3.44
N ALA A 118 -18.13 20.21 -2.40
CA ALA A 118 -19.61 20.23 -2.51
C ALA A 118 -20.20 21.63 -2.75
N SER A 119 -19.38 22.68 -2.77
CA SER A 119 -19.82 24.07 -2.84
C SER A 119 -19.05 24.85 -3.92
N GLU A 120 -19.51 26.08 -4.20
CA GLU A 120 -18.77 27.01 -5.08
C GLU A 120 -17.36 27.35 -4.59
N GLN A 121 -17.01 27.03 -3.35
CA GLN A 121 -15.68 27.21 -2.76
C GLN A 121 -14.74 26.00 -2.96
N GLY A 122 -15.19 24.94 -3.64
CA GLY A 122 -14.31 23.84 -4.04
C GLY A 122 -13.22 24.29 -5.00
N PHE A 123 -12.34 23.38 -5.37
CA PHE A 123 -11.19 23.68 -6.23
C PHE A 123 -11.03 22.63 -7.35
N LEU A 124 -10.37 23.04 -8.41
CA LEU A 124 -9.95 22.20 -9.51
C LEU A 124 -8.62 21.53 -9.15
N LEU A 125 -8.47 20.25 -9.48
CA LEU A 125 -7.22 19.52 -9.36
C LEU A 125 -7.10 18.43 -10.41
N THR A 126 -5.90 17.91 -10.60
CA THR A 126 -5.62 16.86 -11.57
C THR A 126 -5.16 15.58 -10.90
N GLN A 127 -5.50 14.42 -11.51
CA GLN A 127 -4.85 13.12 -11.32
C GLN A 127 -4.52 12.54 -12.69
N CYS A 128 -3.24 12.42 -13.02
CA CYS A 128 -2.79 11.98 -14.35
C CYS A 128 -2.24 10.55 -14.37
N GLU A 129 -1.76 9.99 -13.28
CA GLU A 129 -1.34 8.61 -13.21
C GLU A 129 -2.55 7.67 -13.17
N ALA A 130 -2.53 6.55 -13.94
CA ALA A 130 -1.52 6.15 -14.91
C ALA A 130 -1.70 6.81 -16.27
N GLN A 131 -2.95 7.01 -16.76
CA GLN A 131 -3.29 7.42 -18.12
C GLN A 131 -4.36 8.53 -18.15
N GLY A 132 -4.31 9.46 -17.16
CA GLY A 132 -5.27 10.56 -17.02
C GLY A 132 -4.94 11.80 -17.84
N PHE A 133 -3.70 12.01 -18.28
CA PHE A 133 -3.32 13.19 -19.04
C PHE A 133 -4.07 13.30 -20.37
N ARG A 134 -4.39 12.17 -21.00
CA ARG A 134 -5.21 12.10 -22.23
C ARG A 134 -6.62 12.63 -22.07
N ARG A 135 -7.10 12.86 -20.84
CA ARG A 135 -8.39 13.51 -20.54
C ARG A 135 -8.28 15.02 -20.40
N ILE A 136 -7.06 15.57 -20.52
CA ILE A 136 -6.78 17.01 -20.47
C ILE A 136 -6.52 17.56 -21.86
N THR A 137 -5.67 16.88 -22.62
CA THR A 137 -5.34 17.24 -24.01
C THR A 137 -4.81 16.02 -24.78
N PHE A 138 -4.72 16.13 -26.11
CA PHE A 138 -4.10 15.11 -26.94
C PHE A 138 -2.58 15.05 -26.71
N PHE A 139 -2.06 13.87 -26.39
CA PHE A 139 -0.65 13.66 -26.08
C PHE A 139 -0.25 12.18 -26.26
N PRO A 140 1.03 11.85 -26.53
CA PRO A 140 1.51 10.47 -26.40
C PRO A 140 1.56 10.10 -24.91
N ASP A 141 0.43 9.62 -24.36
CA ASP A 141 0.24 9.38 -22.90
C ASP A 141 0.90 8.07 -22.48
N ARG A 142 2.22 8.14 -22.35
CA ARG A 142 3.11 7.03 -21.98
C ARG A 142 4.33 7.54 -21.19
N PRO A 143 4.87 6.75 -20.25
CA PRO A 143 5.89 7.23 -19.31
C PRO A 143 7.28 7.48 -19.92
N ASP A 144 7.59 6.93 -21.11
CA ASP A 144 8.87 7.13 -21.80
C ASP A 144 8.88 8.32 -22.78
N VAL A 145 7.81 9.11 -22.83
CA VAL A 145 7.79 10.40 -23.52
C VAL A 145 8.00 11.51 -22.50
N LEU A 146 9.25 11.96 -22.41
CA LEU A 146 9.70 12.95 -21.43
C LEU A 146 9.68 14.35 -22.07
N SER A 147 9.01 15.30 -21.43
CA SER A 147 8.84 16.67 -21.89
C SER A 147 9.23 17.69 -20.83
N ARG A 148 9.72 18.85 -21.23
CA ARG A 148 9.79 20.04 -20.41
C ARG A 148 8.47 20.79 -20.51
N TYR A 149 7.94 21.21 -19.38
CA TYR A 149 6.62 21.83 -19.29
C TYR A 149 6.72 23.33 -19.07
N ASP A 150 5.93 24.07 -19.85
CA ASP A 150 5.70 25.52 -19.71
C ASP A 150 4.19 25.71 -19.61
N VAL A 151 3.69 26.12 -18.46
CA VAL A 151 2.27 26.07 -18.12
C VAL A 151 1.77 27.47 -17.76
N VAL A 152 0.73 27.93 -18.42
CA VAL A 152 0.02 29.17 -18.08
C VAL A 152 -1.40 28.83 -17.65
N LEU A 153 -1.75 29.23 -16.46
CA LEU A 153 -3.12 29.13 -15.93
C LEU A 153 -3.76 30.51 -15.97
N ARG A 154 -5.00 30.60 -16.48
CA ARG A 154 -5.84 31.81 -16.45
C ARG A 154 -7.18 31.45 -15.83
N ALA A 155 -7.67 32.30 -14.94
CA ALA A 155 -8.94 32.05 -14.26
C ALA A 155 -9.60 33.35 -13.78
N GLU A 156 -10.88 33.28 -13.44
CA GLU A 156 -11.56 34.32 -12.69
C GLU A 156 -11.01 34.38 -11.25
N ARG A 157 -10.50 35.54 -10.84
CA ARG A 157 -9.79 35.70 -9.57
C ARG A 157 -10.67 35.46 -8.35
N THR A 158 -11.94 35.82 -8.41
CA THR A 158 -12.86 35.64 -7.28
C THR A 158 -13.20 34.16 -7.06
N ARG A 159 -13.19 33.34 -8.11
CA ARG A 159 -13.51 31.92 -8.02
C ARG A 159 -12.27 31.07 -7.78
N PHE A 160 -11.15 31.42 -8.37
CA PHE A 160 -9.88 30.71 -8.30
C PHE A 160 -8.76 31.64 -7.86
N PRO A 161 -8.75 32.11 -6.59
CA PRO A 161 -7.75 33.08 -6.13
C PRO A 161 -6.33 32.53 -6.09
N VAL A 162 -6.18 31.20 -5.98
CA VAL A 162 -4.90 30.48 -6.00
C VAL A 162 -4.80 29.67 -7.29
N LEU A 163 -3.66 29.79 -7.98
CA LEU A 163 -3.31 29.02 -9.17
C LEU A 163 -1.97 28.34 -8.91
N LEU A 164 -1.91 27.03 -9.03
CA LEU A 164 -0.69 26.22 -8.82
C LEU A 164 -0.50 25.24 -10.00
N ALA A 165 0.74 25.05 -10.42
CA ALA A 165 1.13 23.94 -11.29
C ALA A 165 2.52 23.42 -10.92
N GLY A 166 2.91 22.26 -11.43
CA GLY A 166 4.23 21.70 -11.24
C GLY A 166 5.33 22.56 -11.90
N GLY A 167 6.47 22.68 -11.24
CA GLY A 167 7.59 23.53 -11.64
C GLY A 167 7.72 24.80 -10.84
N ASP A 168 8.71 25.64 -11.22
CA ASP A 168 8.94 26.92 -10.56
C ASP A 168 8.02 28.01 -11.13
N SER A 169 7.44 28.86 -10.25
CA SER A 169 6.67 30.04 -10.66
C SER A 169 7.60 31.09 -11.27
N VAL A 170 7.31 31.45 -12.53
CA VAL A 170 8.11 32.44 -13.28
C VAL A 170 7.38 33.73 -13.57
N GLY A 171 6.12 33.86 -13.19
CA GLY A 171 5.35 35.08 -13.32
C GLY A 171 3.86 34.93 -13.02
N GLU A 172 3.24 36.01 -12.60
CA GLU A 172 1.81 36.12 -12.35
C GLU A 172 1.34 37.54 -12.64
N GLY A 173 0.03 37.76 -12.84
CA GLY A 173 -0.51 39.11 -13.06
C GLY A 173 -2.02 39.13 -13.30
N GLU A 174 -2.54 40.35 -13.36
CA GLU A 174 -3.95 40.60 -13.62
C GLU A 174 -4.24 40.60 -15.13
N LEU A 175 -5.46 40.20 -15.45
CA LEU A 175 -6.02 40.24 -16.79
C LEU A 175 -7.32 41.09 -16.79
N PRO A 176 -7.79 41.57 -17.96
CA PRO A 176 -9.10 42.21 -18.08
C PRO A 176 -10.24 41.31 -17.55
N ASN A 177 -11.37 41.96 -17.20
CA ASN A 177 -12.61 41.27 -16.80
C ASN A 177 -12.49 40.44 -15.49
N GLY A 178 -11.63 40.83 -14.55
CA GLY A 178 -11.51 40.17 -13.25
C GLY A 178 -10.77 38.84 -13.29
N LYS A 179 -10.15 38.54 -14.43
CA LYS A 179 -9.27 37.34 -14.54
C LYS A 179 -7.84 37.65 -14.10
N HIS A 180 -7.08 36.64 -13.77
CA HIS A 180 -5.65 36.70 -13.48
C HIS A 180 -4.95 35.48 -14.11
N TRP A 181 -3.62 35.51 -14.11
CA TRP A 181 -2.82 34.42 -14.65
C TRP A 181 -1.60 34.13 -13.77
N ALA A 182 -1.11 32.90 -13.85
CA ALA A 182 0.17 32.47 -13.32
C ALA A 182 0.86 31.54 -14.32
N ARG A 183 2.22 31.64 -14.40
CA ARG A 183 3.04 30.79 -15.27
C ARG A 183 4.07 30.02 -14.48
N PHE A 184 4.20 28.73 -14.84
CA PHE A 184 5.10 27.78 -14.22
C PHE A 184 5.98 27.11 -15.26
N VAL A 185 7.27 26.88 -14.93
CA VAL A 185 8.22 26.20 -15.82
C VAL A 185 8.93 25.08 -15.04
N ASP A 186 8.84 23.87 -15.59
CA ASP A 186 9.65 22.76 -15.09
C ASP A 186 10.84 22.56 -16.05
N PRO A 187 12.07 22.82 -15.61
CA PRO A 187 13.25 22.69 -16.48
C PRO A 187 13.66 21.24 -16.70
N TYR A 188 13.16 20.32 -15.87
CA TYR A 188 13.50 18.89 -15.95
C TYR A 188 12.49 18.16 -16.84
N PRO A 189 12.96 17.31 -17.78
CA PRO A 189 12.05 16.50 -18.57
C PRO A 189 11.34 15.46 -17.70
N LYS A 190 10.03 15.39 -17.83
CA LYS A 190 9.20 14.44 -17.09
C LYS A 190 8.10 13.86 -17.97
N PRO A 191 7.58 12.64 -17.65
CA PRO A 191 6.40 12.09 -18.30
C PRO A 191 5.12 12.84 -17.92
N CYS A 192 4.09 12.69 -18.74
CA CYS A 192 2.83 13.40 -18.57
C CYS A 192 2.02 12.96 -17.34
N TYR A 193 2.25 11.77 -16.81
CA TYR A 193 1.56 11.32 -15.60
C TYR A 193 1.96 12.13 -14.34
N LEU A 194 3.11 12.82 -14.39
CA LEU A 194 3.59 13.70 -13.31
C LEU A 194 3.10 15.15 -13.44
N PHE A 195 2.30 15.45 -14.45
CA PHE A 195 1.67 16.76 -14.59
C PHE A 195 0.60 16.98 -13.54
N ALA A 196 0.62 18.15 -12.89
CA ALA A 196 -0.43 18.59 -12.00
C ALA A 196 -0.73 20.08 -12.10
N LEU A 197 -2.00 20.42 -11.87
CA LEU A 197 -2.46 21.76 -11.56
C LEU A 197 -3.51 21.72 -10.44
N VAL A 198 -3.57 22.80 -9.66
CA VAL A 198 -4.62 23.04 -8.66
C VAL A 198 -5.04 24.51 -8.74
N ALA A 199 -6.36 24.77 -8.70
CA ALA A 199 -6.90 26.14 -8.72
C ALA A 199 -8.15 26.25 -7.85
N GLY A 200 -8.18 27.21 -6.92
CA GLY A 200 -9.34 27.43 -6.05
C GLY A 200 -9.05 28.23 -4.79
N HIS A 201 -9.95 28.11 -3.82
CA HIS A 201 -9.84 28.76 -2.53
C HIS A 201 -9.01 27.92 -1.57
N LEU A 202 -7.72 28.22 -1.48
CA LEU A 202 -6.79 27.54 -0.59
C LEU A 202 -5.98 28.54 0.23
N GLU A 203 -5.63 28.14 1.44
CA GLU A 203 -4.65 28.81 2.29
C GLU A 203 -3.38 27.98 2.39
N LYS A 204 -2.28 28.58 2.81
CA LYS A 204 -1.01 27.86 2.96
C LYS A 204 -0.33 28.12 4.28
N ILE A 205 0.44 27.12 4.73
CA ILE A 205 1.60 27.33 5.61
C ILE A 205 2.87 27.23 4.76
N GLU A 206 3.87 28.04 5.09
CA GLU A 206 5.13 28.09 4.35
C GLU A 206 6.32 28.05 5.29
N ARG A 207 7.38 27.32 4.87
CA ARG A 207 8.66 27.23 5.59
C ARG A 207 9.82 27.27 4.59
N ALA A 208 10.89 27.96 4.93
CA ALA A 208 12.13 27.90 4.18
C ALA A 208 12.94 26.67 4.61
N TYR A 209 13.45 25.94 3.63
CA TYR A 209 14.37 24.82 3.83
C TYR A 209 15.66 25.04 3.05
N ARG A 210 16.81 24.72 3.65
CA ARG A 210 18.09 24.76 2.95
C ARG A 210 18.61 23.34 2.79
N THR A 211 18.76 22.92 1.53
CA THR A 211 19.30 21.61 1.18
C THR A 211 20.78 21.48 1.55
N ALA A 212 21.29 20.25 1.61
CA ALA A 212 22.69 19.97 1.96
C ALA A 212 23.68 20.55 0.93
N ASP A 213 23.29 20.71 -0.34
CA ASP A 213 24.06 21.38 -1.38
C ASP A 213 23.93 22.91 -1.38
N GLY A 214 23.16 23.47 -0.43
CA GLY A 214 23.05 24.90 -0.19
C GLY A 214 21.95 25.63 -0.97
N ARG A 215 21.03 24.94 -1.62
CA ARG A 215 19.86 25.49 -2.31
C ARG A 215 18.78 25.91 -1.28
N ASP A 216 18.18 27.07 -1.48
CA ASP A 216 17.01 27.49 -0.71
C ASP A 216 15.73 26.99 -1.40
N VAL A 217 14.86 26.31 -0.65
CA VAL A 217 13.59 25.74 -1.12
C VAL A 217 12.45 26.26 -0.25
N ALA A 218 11.38 26.77 -0.88
CA ALA A 218 10.15 27.11 -0.19
C ALA A 218 9.24 25.88 -0.09
N LEU A 219 9.03 25.39 1.12
CA LEU A 219 8.08 24.30 1.39
C LEU A 219 6.71 24.92 1.66
N ARG A 220 5.69 24.50 0.92
CA ARG A 220 4.32 25.01 1.02
C ARG A 220 3.33 23.88 1.17
N VAL A 221 2.50 23.92 2.20
CA VAL A 221 1.38 22.99 2.37
C VAL A 221 0.09 23.79 2.30
N TRP A 222 -0.81 23.37 1.41
CA TRP A 222 -2.04 24.04 1.06
C TRP A 222 -3.25 23.20 1.46
N ALA A 223 -4.26 23.85 2.01
CA ALA A 223 -5.56 23.24 2.33
C ALA A 223 -6.67 24.32 2.28
N GLU A 224 -7.91 23.89 2.37
CA GLU A 224 -9.04 24.79 2.62
C GLU A 224 -8.86 25.52 3.97
N ALA A 225 -9.42 26.70 4.11
CA ALA A 225 -9.20 27.62 5.23
C ALA A 225 -9.50 27.00 6.61
N ASP A 226 -10.52 26.14 6.69
CA ASP A 226 -10.91 25.43 7.93
C ASP A 226 -10.04 24.23 8.27
N ALA A 227 -9.18 23.77 7.33
CA ALA A 227 -8.29 22.63 7.46
C ALA A 227 -6.81 23.00 7.60
N ILE A 228 -6.41 24.27 7.36
CA ILE A 228 -5.01 24.68 7.24
C ILE A 228 -4.18 24.43 8.50
N ASP A 229 -4.75 24.55 9.69
CA ASP A 229 -4.06 24.28 10.94
C ASP A 229 -3.67 22.80 11.08
N GLY A 230 -4.40 21.89 10.43
CA GLY A 230 -4.08 20.45 10.36
C GLY A 230 -2.84 20.11 9.53
N CYS A 231 -2.29 21.06 8.76
CA CYS A 231 -1.16 20.83 7.88
C CYS A 231 0.21 20.89 8.58
N ARG A 232 0.28 21.32 9.86
CA ARG A 232 1.56 21.56 10.57
C ARG A 232 2.40 20.30 10.72
N PHE A 233 1.78 19.20 11.08
CA PHE A 233 2.50 17.91 11.25
C PHE A 233 3.10 17.41 9.93
N ALA A 234 2.35 17.52 8.82
CA ALA A 234 2.83 17.15 7.50
C ALA A 234 4.01 18.02 7.04
N MET A 235 4.02 19.33 7.35
CA MET A 235 5.18 20.20 7.11
C MET A 235 6.41 19.74 7.88
N ASP A 236 6.26 19.36 9.14
CA ASP A 236 7.36 18.83 9.96
C ASP A 236 7.86 17.46 9.44
N ALA A 237 6.94 16.61 8.99
CA ALA A 237 7.26 15.32 8.38
C ALA A 237 8.05 15.49 7.08
N LEU A 238 7.63 16.40 6.20
CA LEU A 238 8.34 16.72 4.96
C LEU A 238 9.78 17.16 5.23
N GLU A 239 10.00 18.06 6.19
CA GLU A 239 11.35 18.52 6.54
C GLU A 239 12.22 17.35 7.07
N ARG A 240 11.65 16.44 7.87
CA ARG A 240 12.35 15.22 8.33
C ARG A 240 12.71 14.31 7.19
N ALA A 241 11.78 14.07 6.25
CA ALA A 241 12.00 13.23 5.07
C ALA A 241 13.12 13.78 4.18
N MET A 242 13.12 15.09 3.90
CA MET A 242 14.17 15.75 3.13
C MET A 242 15.55 15.58 3.77
N ARG A 243 15.67 15.85 5.06
CA ARG A 243 16.94 15.69 5.80
C ARG A 243 17.42 14.24 5.85
N TRP A 244 16.51 13.30 5.93
CA TRP A 244 16.85 11.88 5.94
C TRP A 244 17.36 11.44 4.57
N ASP A 245 16.71 11.82 3.49
CA ASP A 245 17.11 11.47 2.12
C ASP A 245 18.50 12.02 1.76
N GLU A 246 18.78 13.26 2.13
CA GLU A 246 20.09 13.87 1.97
C GLU A 246 21.19 13.08 2.67
N ARG A 247 20.92 12.50 3.85
CA ARG A 247 21.88 11.69 4.61
C ARG A 247 21.95 10.26 4.14
N ALA A 248 20.80 9.61 3.99
CA ALA A 248 20.72 8.17 3.68
C ALA A 248 21.06 7.87 2.22
N TYR A 249 20.57 8.68 1.29
CA TYR A 249 20.75 8.48 -0.15
C TYR A 249 21.56 9.59 -0.85
N GLY A 250 21.89 10.69 -0.16
CA GLY A 250 22.65 11.80 -0.75
C GLY A 250 21.87 12.52 -1.85
N ARG A 251 20.55 12.54 -1.76
CA ARG A 251 19.68 13.11 -2.80
C ARG A 251 19.05 14.40 -2.30
N ASN A 252 19.29 15.50 -3.03
CA ASN A 252 18.73 16.80 -2.73
C ASN A 252 17.51 17.06 -3.62
N TYR A 253 16.61 17.90 -3.13
CA TYR A 253 15.51 18.42 -3.94
C TYR A 253 16.02 19.41 -4.99
N ASP A 254 15.39 19.47 -6.17
CA ASP A 254 15.95 20.08 -7.38
C ASP A 254 15.19 21.31 -7.92
N LEU A 255 14.01 21.66 -7.35
CA LEU A 255 13.27 22.90 -7.66
C LEU A 255 13.37 23.92 -6.52
N ALA A 256 12.95 25.17 -6.78
CA ALA A 256 12.96 26.23 -5.77
C ALA A 256 11.75 26.18 -4.83
N VAL A 257 10.69 25.45 -5.19
CA VAL A 257 9.48 25.28 -4.40
C VAL A 257 9.01 23.82 -4.36
N PHE A 258 8.51 23.41 -3.19
CA PHE A 258 7.81 22.13 -3.03
C PHE A 258 6.40 22.40 -2.49
N ASN A 259 5.39 22.15 -3.32
CA ASN A 259 4.00 22.32 -2.92
C ASN A 259 3.36 20.97 -2.59
N VAL A 260 2.55 20.96 -1.55
CA VAL A 260 1.71 19.85 -1.13
C VAL A 260 0.28 20.36 -0.98
N VAL A 261 -0.71 19.66 -1.49
CA VAL A 261 -2.13 20.05 -1.43
C VAL A 261 -2.97 18.94 -0.84
N ALA A 262 -3.82 19.27 0.15
CA ALA A 262 -4.82 18.36 0.70
C ALA A 262 -6.08 18.32 -0.17
N ALA A 263 -6.57 17.12 -0.54
CA ALA A 263 -7.81 16.91 -1.28
C ALA A 263 -8.71 15.88 -0.58
N HIS A 264 -10.00 16.16 -0.46
CA HIS A 264 -10.97 15.23 0.15
C HIS A 264 -11.49 14.18 -0.83
N ASP A 265 -11.58 14.53 -2.13
CA ASP A 265 -12.04 13.65 -3.20
C ASP A 265 -10.84 13.20 -4.03
N PHE A 266 -10.19 12.13 -3.59
CA PHE A 266 -8.98 11.62 -4.21
C PHE A 266 -8.95 10.09 -4.16
N ASN A 267 -8.75 9.44 -5.30
CA ASN A 267 -8.78 7.98 -5.42
C ASN A 267 -7.58 7.28 -4.77
N MET A 268 -6.44 7.99 -4.71
CA MET A 268 -5.17 7.46 -4.22
C MET A 268 -4.89 7.89 -2.77
N GLY A 269 -3.81 7.39 -2.19
CA GLY A 269 -3.27 7.91 -0.93
C GLY A 269 -2.68 9.28 -1.12
N ALA A 270 -1.75 9.40 -2.03
CA ALA A 270 -1.18 10.65 -2.52
C ALA A 270 -0.63 10.47 -3.94
N MET A 271 0.01 11.50 -4.49
CA MET A 271 0.61 11.48 -5.83
C MET A 271 1.83 12.40 -5.87
N GLU A 272 2.92 11.87 -6.37
CA GLU A 272 4.25 12.49 -6.43
C GLU A 272 4.44 13.54 -7.54
N ASN A 273 3.40 14.15 -8.07
CA ASN A 273 3.49 15.13 -9.17
C ASN A 273 4.63 16.13 -8.95
N LYS A 274 5.52 16.29 -9.92
CA LYS A 274 6.76 17.06 -9.79
C LYS A 274 6.51 18.50 -9.35
N GLY A 275 6.94 18.85 -8.13
CA GLY A 275 6.81 20.18 -7.55
C GLY A 275 5.41 20.54 -7.01
N LEU A 276 4.42 19.67 -7.16
CA LEU A 276 3.05 19.87 -6.68
C LEU A 276 2.41 18.52 -6.30
N ASN A 277 2.79 17.97 -5.16
CA ASN A 277 2.21 16.72 -4.69
C ASN A 277 0.77 16.93 -4.21
N ILE A 278 -0.10 15.98 -4.53
CA ILE A 278 -1.52 16.01 -4.12
C ILE A 278 -1.79 14.84 -3.19
N PHE A 279 -2.35 15.11 -2.03
CA PHE A 279 -2.60 14.14 -0.97
C PHE A 279 -4.08 14.01 -0.69
N ASN A 280 -4.54 12.79 -0.51
CA ASN A 280 -5.79 12.58 0.18
C ASN A 280 -5.69 13.20 1.59
N ALA A 281 -6.68 14.00 1.97
CA ALA A 281 -6.71 14.76 3.22
C ALA A 281 -6.41 13.89 4.46
N LYS A 282 -6.80 12.61 4.47
CA LYS A 282 -6.54 11.67 5.58
C LYS A 282 -5.05 11.34 5.79
N TYR A 283 -4.21 11.57 4.77
CA TYR A 283 -2.75 11.36 4.83
C TYR A 283 -1.97 12.67 4.90
N LEU A 284 -2.64 13.78 5.19
CA LEU A 284 -2.00 15.08 5.35
C LEU A 284 -2.47 15.83 6.59
N LEU A 285 -3.78 15.83 6.86
CA LEU A 285 -4.38 16.61 7.91
C LEU A 285 -4.32 15.89 9.26
N ALA A 286 -3.72 16.52 10.25
CA ALA A 286 -3.58 16.00 11.60
C ALA A 286 -4.05 17.04 12.65
N ASP A 287 -4.82 16.56 13.61
CA ASP A 287 -5.34 17.33 14.73
C ASP A 287 -5.30 16.48 16.01
N ALA A 288 -4.95 17.07 17.14
CA ALA A 288 -4.75 16.33 18.40
C ALA A 288 -6.00 15.59 18.89
N GLU A 289 -7.20 16.09 18.57
CA GLU A 289 -8.48 15.49 18.98
C GLU A 289 -8.96 14.42 18.00
N THR A 290 -8.66 14.57 16.70
CA THR A 290 -9.25 13.75 15.62
C THR A 290 -8.32 12.70 15.03
N THR A 291 -7.00 12.79 15.29
CA THR A 291 -5.98 11.93 14.67
C THR A 291 -5.45 10.92 15.67
N THR A 292 -5.38 9.65 15.28
CA THR A 292 -4.77 8.57 16.07
C THR A 292 -3.26 8.54 15.93
N ASP A 293 -2.57 7.88 16.86
CA ASP A 293 -1.12 7.67 16.78
C ASP A 293 -0.70 6.94 15.50
N ASP A 294 -1.48 5.95 15.07
CA ASP A 294 -1.23 5.21 13.84
C ASP A 294 -1.42 6.11 12.60
N GLU A 295 -2.42 7.00 12.61
CA GLU A 295 -2.60 7.97 11.52
C GLU A 295 -1.46 8.99 11.46
N TYR A 296 -0.92 9.46 12.59
CA TYR A 296 0.27 10.32 12.59
C TYR A 296 1.46 9.61 11.93
N ARG A 297 1.70 8.33 12.24
CA ARG A 297 2.75 7.55 11.59
C ARG A 297 2.50 7.37 10.08
N HIS A 298 1.25 7.10 9.68
CA HIS A 298 0.88 6.98 8.27
C HIS A 298 1.01 8.29 7.50
N ILE A 299 0.67 9.43 8.10
CA ILE A 299 0.90 10.76 7.48
C ILE A 299 2.39 10.96 7.22
N GLU A 300 3.25 10.69 8.21
CA GLU A 300 4.70 10.82 8.04
C GLU A 300 5.25 9.87 6.98
N ALA A 301 4.79 8.62 6.95
CA ALA A 301 5.17 7.62 5.96
C ALA A 301 4.81 8.06 4.54
N VAL A 302 3.54 8.47 4.31
CA VAL A 302 3.09 8.88 2.97
C VAL A 302 3.74 10.19 2.53
N VAL A 303 3.95 11.16 3.43
CA VAL A 303 4.70 12.39 3.10
C VAL A 303 6.14 12.07 2.67
N ALA A 304 6.79 11.13 3.34
CA ALA A 304 8.14 10.68 2.98
C ALA A 304 8.13 9.92 1.64
N HIS A 305 7.16 9.03 1.42
CA HIS A 305 6.97 8.28 0.18
C HIS A 305 6.89 9.22 -1.03
N GLU A 306 5.99 10.18 -1.01
CA GLU A 306 5.81 11.13 -2.12
C GLU A 306 7.03 12.02 -2.34
N TYR A 307 7.70 12.42 -1.27
CA TYR A 307 8.95 13.17 -1.40
C TYR A 307 10.07 12.32 -2.03
N PHE A 308 10.20 11.04 -1.63
CA PHE A 308 11.25 10.16 -2.14
C PHE A 308 11.08 9.85 -3.62
N HIS A 309 9.86 9.88 -4.12
CA HIS A 309 9.59 9.78 -5.55
C HIS A 309 10.29 10.86 -6.38
N ASN A 310 10.71 11.99 -5.79
CA ASN A 310 11.45 13.01 -6.56
C ASN A 310 12.64 12.42 -7.33
N TRP A 311 13.32 11.41 -6.75
CA TRP A 311 14.41 10.68 -7.41
C TRP A 311 13.95 9.32 -7.94
N THR A 312 13.17 8.55 -7.19
CA THR A 312 12.69 7.23 -7.59
C THR A 312 11.29 7.29 -8.20
N GLY A 313 11.20 7.82 -9.42
CA GLY A 313 9.96 8.01 -10.18
C GLY A 313 9.97 9.28 -11.04
N ASN A 314 10.47 10.42 -10.51
CA ASN A 314 10.43 11.69 -11.22
C ASN A 314 11.75 11.96 -12.00
N ARG A 315 12.90 11.98 -11.30
CA ARG A 315 14.21 12.17 -11.97
C ARG A 315 14.61 10.94 -12.80
N VAL A 316 14.39 9.75 -12.26
CA VAL A 316 14.46 8.50 -13.01
C VAL A 316 13.05 7.91 -13.03
N THR A 317 12.45 7.79 -14.20
CA THR A 317 11.08 7.31 -14.36
C THR A 317 11.01 5.92 -14.98
N CYS A 318 9.79 5.35 -15.07
CA CYS A 318 9.55 4.05 -15.68
C CYS A 318 9.56 4.14 -17.22
N ARG A 319 10.20 3.18 -17.91
CA ARG A 319 10.15 3.07 -19.36
C ARG A 319 8.73 2.77 -19.87
N ASP A 320 8.02 1.93 -19.16
CA ASP A 320 6.65 1.51 -19.45
C ASP A 320 5.97 1.09 -18.15
N TRP A 321 4.67 0.87 -18.17
CA TRP A 321 3.92 0.54 -16.96
C TRP A 321 4.18 -0.87 -16.40
N PHE A 322 4.86 -1.75 -17.14
CA PHE A 322 5.34 -3.02 -16.60
C PHE A 322 6.49 -2.84 -15.59
N GLN A 323 7.12 -1.67 -15.62
CA GLN A 323 8.20 -1.28 -14.69
C GLN A 323 7.67 -0.57 -13.44
N LEU A 324 6.37 -0.60 -13.15
CA LEU A 324 5.76 0.17 -12.06
C LEU A 324 6.48 -0.05 -10.72
N SER A 325 6.89 -1.28 -10.41
CA SER A 325 7.63 -1.60 -9.19
C SER A 325 9.04 -0.97 -9.11
N LEU A 326 9.60 -0.52 -10.25
CA LEU A 326 10.87 0.21 -10.27
C LEU A 326 10.77 1.51 -9.46
N LYS A 327 9.65 2.22 -9.57
CA LYS A 327 9.40 3.41 -8.75
C LYS A 327 8.75 3.05 -7.42
N GLU A 328 7.68 2.25 -7.42
CA GLU A 328 6.89 1.98 -6.23
C GLU A 328 7.63 1.10 -5.21
N GLY A 329 8.14 -0.06 -5.64
CA GLY A 329 8.89 -0.95 -4.75
C GLY A 329 10.13 -0.29 -4.16
N PHE A 330 10.84 0.53 -4.94
CA PHE A 330 12.01 1.24 -4.43
C PHE A 330 11.61 2.37 -3.47
N THR A 331 10.56 3.10 -3.75
CA THR A 331 10.09 4.19 -2.86
C THR A 331 9.50 3.62 -1.57
N VAL A 332 8.74 2.52 -1.61
CA VAL A 332 8.27 1.82 -0.42
C VAL A 332 9.44 1.34 0.45
N LEU A 333 10.49 0.76 -0.13
CA LEU A 333 11.68 0.39 0.65
C LEU A 333 12.30 1.59 1.38
N ARG A 334 12.41 2.75 0.70
CA ARG A 334 12.95 3.98 1.29
C ARG A 334 12.06 4.55 2.38
N GLU A 335 10.74 4.55 2.18
CA GLU A 335 9.73 4.88 3.18
C GLU A 335 9.87 4.00 4.43
N GLN A 336 9.96 2.68 4.26
CA GLN A 336 10.10 1.71 5.34
C GLN A 336 11.39 1.92 6.14
N GLN A 337 12.51 2.19 5.46
CA GLN A 337 13.78 2.53 6.11
C GLN A 337 13.69 3.84 6.89
N PHE A 338 13.06 4.86 6.32
CA PHE A 338 12.83 6.14 6.99
C PHE A 338 11.98 5.96 8.25
N CYS A 339 10.85 5.29 8.16
CA CYS A 339 9.96 5.04 9.30
C CYS A 339 10.64 4.24 10.40
N GLY A 340 11.44 3.23 10.05
CA GLY A 340 12.26 2.48 11.00
C GLY A 340 13.29 3.36 11.71
N ASP A 341 13.98 4.23 10.97
CA ASP A 341 14.97 5.16 11.54
C ASP A 341 14.34 6.26 12.41
N MET A 342 13.09 6.67 12.12
CA MET A 342 12.38 7.72 12.88
C MET A 342 11.69 7.19 14.13
N HIS A 343 11.24 5.94 14.14
CA HIS A 343 10.41 5.35 15.20
C HIS A 343 11.04 4.07 15.77
N SER A 344 10.34 2.95 15.66
CA SER A 344 10.78 1.63 16.13
C SER A 344 11.04 0.71 14.94
N PRO A 345 12.31 0.31 14.67
CA PRO A 345 12.60 -0.65 13.60
C PRO A 345 11.83 -1.96 13.75
N ALA A 346 11.68 -2.46 14.98
CA ALA A 346 10.96 -3.70 15.25
C ALA A 346 9.47 -3.58 14.92
N LEU A 347 8.81 -2.49 15.36
CA LEU A 347 7.40 -2.24 15.03
C LEU A 347 7.21 -2.08 13.53
N GLN A 348 8.07 -1.29 12.88
CA GLN A 348 8.02 -1.08 11.44
C GLN A 348 8.12 -2.43 10.70
N ARG A 349 9.08 -3.28 11.06
CA ARG A 349 9.23 -4.60 10.43
C ARG A 349 8.04 -5.53 10.68
N ILE A 350 7.45 -5.48 11.87
CA ILE A 350 6.21 -6.22 12.19
C ILE A 350 5.06 -5.76 11.29
N ASP A 351 4.85 -4.46 11.15
CA ASP A 351 3.77 -3.89 10.33
C ASP A 351 3.93 -4.26 8.84
N GLU A 352 5.17 -4.20 8.31
CA GLU A 352 5.51 -4.61 6.93
C GLU A 352 5.18 -6.09 6.68
N VAL A 353 5.69 -6.98 7.52
CA VAL A 353 5.46 -8.42 7.36
C VAL A 353 4.00 -8.79 7.61
N ALA A 354 3.34 -8.15 8.57
CA ALA A 354 1.91 -8.33 8.79
C ALA A 354 1.09 -7.90 7.56
N THR A 355 1.49 -6.83 6.86
CA THR A 355 0.87 -6.39 5.61
C THR A 355 1.08 -7.40 4.48
N LEU A 356 2.31 -7.90 4.31
CA LEU A 356 2.58 -8.98 3.35
C LEU A 356 1.69 -10.21 3.61
N ARG A 357 1.60 -10.68 4.85
CA ARG A 357 0.82 -11.87 5.23
C ARG A 357 -0.68 -11.69 5.09
N ARG A 358 -1.20 -10.47 5.37
CA ARG A 358 -2.65 -10.18 5.33
C ARG A 358 -3.16 -9.79 3.95
N VAL A 359 -2.31 -9.21 3.11
CA VAL A 359 -2.72 -8.65 1.82
C VAL A 359 -1.98 -9.32 0.66
N GLN A 360 -0.65 -9.30 0.64
CA GLN A 360 0.14 -9.73 -0.51
C GLN A 360 0.17 -11.25 -0.68
N PHE A 361 0.32 -12.04 0.38
CA PHE A 361 0.31 -13.51 0.26
C PHE A 361 -1.06 -14.05 -0.18
N PRO A 362 -2.21 -13.55 0.32
CA PRO A 362 -3.51 -13.90 -0.26
C PRO A 362 -3.65 -13.49 -1.73
N GLU A 363 -3.21 -12.30 -2.13
CA GLU A 363 -3.20 -11.86 -3.53
C GLU A 363 -2.36 -12.80 -4.41
N ASP A 364 -1.17 -13.20 -3.94
CA ASP A 364 -0.24 -14.08 -4.65
C ASP A 364 -0.70 -15.57 -4.71
N ALA A 365 -1.65 -15.95 -3.86
CA ALA A 365 -2.26 -17.27 -3.82
C ALA A 365 -3.64 -17.33 -4.51
N GLY A 366 -4.22 -16.19 -4.87
CA GLY A 366 -5.57 -16.03 -5.39
C GLY A 366 -5.63 -16.03 -6.92
N PRO A 367 -6.85 -15.87 -7.48
CA PRO A 367 -7.06 -15.82 -8.94
C PRO A 367 -6.49 -14.55 -9.58
N LEU A 368 -6.21 -13.51 -8.79
CA LEU A 368 -5.60 -12.27 -9.25
C LEU A 368 -4.06 -12.29 -9.19
N ALA A 369 -3.44 -13.40 -8.78
CA ALA A 369 -1.98 -13.53 -8.69
C ALA A 369 -1.28 -13.13 -10.00
N HIS A 370 -0.21 -12.36 -9.87
CA HIS A 370 0.60 -11.88 -10.99
C HIS A 370 2.05 -11.63 -10.54
N PRO A 371 3.02 -11.63 -11.46
CA PRO A 371 4.40 -11.25 -11.15
C PRO A 371 4.51 -9.78 -10.72
N VAL A 372 5.59 -9.43 -10.02
CA VAL A 372 5.94 -8.03 -9.70
C VAL A 372 6.12 -7.20 -10.97
N GLN A 373 6.71 -7.80 -12.03
CA GLN A 373 6.74 -7.29 -13.39
C GLN A 373 5.76 -8.11 -14.24
N PRO A 374 4.48 -7.70 -14.37
CA PRO A 374 3.50 -8.48 -15.12
C PRO A 374 3.85 -8.49 -16.61
N PRO A 375 3.67 -9.63 -17.33
CA PRO A 375 3.95 -9.70 -18.75
C PRO A 375 2.89 -9.03 -19.63
N GLU A 376 1.69 -8.82 -19.10
CA GLU A 376 0.57 -8.22 -19.81
C GLU A 376 -0.44 -7.58 -18.83
N TYR A 377 -1.23 -6.62 -19.33
CA TYR A 377 -2.37 -6.05 -18.63
C TYR A 377 -3.49 -5.63 -19.58
N VAL A 378 -4.72 -5.55 -19.05
CA VAL A 378 -5.90 -4.99 -19.72
C VAL A 378 -6.16 -3.58 -19.22
N ALA A 379 -6.31 -3.40 -17.92
CA ALA A 379 -6.47 -2.12 -17.25
C ALA A 379 -5.28 -1.93 -16.28
N ILE A 380 -4.45 -0.91 -16.56
CA ILE A 380 -3.22 -0.69 -15.76
C ILE A 380 -3.55 -0.32 -14.33
N ASP A 381 -4.64 0.37 -14.06
CA ASP A 381 -5.05 0.79 -12.72
C ASP A 381 -5.31 -0.40 -11.78
N ASN A 382 -5.56 -1.60 -12.32
CA ASN A 382 -5.72 -2.83 -11.55
C ASN A 382 -4.39 -3.40 -11.01
N PHE A 383 -3.25 -2.90 -11.48
CA PHE A 383 -1.90 -3.38 -11.09
C PHE A 383 -1.22 -2.53 -10.01
N TYR A 384 -1.90 -1.56 -9.43
CA TYR A 384 -1.48 -0.88 -8.19
C TYR A 384 -1.82 -1.80 -7.01
N THR A 385 -0.99 -2.83 -6.81
CA THR A 385 -1.25 -3.99 -5.94
C THR A 385 -0.18 -4.14 -4.88
N ALA A 386 -0.48 -4.87 -3.79
CA ALA A 386 0.53 -5.20 -2.79
C ALA A 386 1.71 -6.01 -3.37
N THR A 387 1.52 -6.75 -4.45
CA THR A 387 2.60 -7.43 -5.16
C THR A 387 3.57 -6.45 -5.80
N VAL A 388 3.09 -5.38 -6.45
CA VAL A 388 3.97 -4.37 -7.07
C VAL A 388 4.68 -3.51 -6.01
N TYR A 389 3.98 -3.10 -4.95
CA TYR A 389 4.48 -2.21 -3.90
C TYR A 389 5.28 -2.96 -2.84
N GLU A 390 4.61 -3.79 -2.04
CA GLU A 390 5.19 -4.43 -0.86
C GLU A 390 6.15 -5.56 -1.21
N LYS A 391 5.75 -6.49 -2.10
CA LYS A 391 6.67 -7.54 -2.56
C LYS A 391 7.81 -6.93 -3.36
N GLY A 392 7.58 -5.91 -4.18
CA GLY A 392 8.62 -5.15 -4.87
C GLY A 392 9.68 -4.59 -3.92
N ALA A 393 9.24 -3.98 -2.80
CA ALA A 393 10.13 -3.49 -1.76
C ALA A 393 10.93 -4.62 -1.09
N GLU A 394 10.29 -5.76 -0.80
CA GLU A 394 10.98 -6.92 -0.22
C GLU A 394 12.06 -7.50 -1.14
N LEU A 395 11.85 -7.49 -2.46
CA LEU A 395 12.89 -7.93 -3.40
C LEU A 395 14.13 -7.03 -3.32
N LEU A 396 13.94 -5.73 -3.23
CA LEU A 396 15.05 -4.79 -3.05
C LEU A 396 15.68 -4.90 -1.66
N ARG A 397 14.89 -5.19 -0.62
CA ARG A 397 15.37 -5.46 0.73
C ARG A 397 16.27 -6.70 0.77
N MET A 398 15.90 -7.79 0.08
CA MET A 398 16.75 -8.99 -0.08
C MET A 398 18.10 -8.64 -0.71
N ILE A 399 18.08 -7.86 -1.80
CA ILE A 399 19.31 -7.41 -2.47
C ILE A 399 20.13 -6.51 -1.54
N ALA A 400 19.48 -5.58 -0.82
CA ALA A 400 20.15 -4.71 0.15
C ALA A 400 20.79 -5.51 1.29
N GLY A 401 20.12 -6.55 1.81
CA GLY A 401 20.66 -7.46 2.81
C GLY A 401 21.93 -8.19 2.32
N ARG A 402 21.94 -8.62 1.06
CA ARG A 402 23.11 -9.26 0.45
C ARG A 402 24.29 -8.31 0.23
N LEU A 403 24.01 -7.06 -0.17
CA LEU A 403 25.04 -6.06 -0.48
C LEU A 403 25.57 -5.34 0.77
N GLY A 404 24.79 -5.37 1.86
CA GLY A 404 24.97 -4.50 3.01
C GLY A 404 24.66 -3.03 2.69
N ARG A 405 24.53 -2.21 3.73
CA ARG A 405 24.12 -0.79 3.63
C ARG A 405 24.99 0.02 2.66
N GLU A 406 26.32 -0.11 2.79
CA GLU A 406 27.27 0.64 1.93
C GLU A 406 27.25 0.15 0.48
N GLY A 407 27.12 -1.17 0.27
CA GLY A 407 27.03 -1.74 -1.07
C GLY A 407 25.75 -1.33 -1.78
N PHE A 408 24.63 -1.34 -1.08
CA PHE A 408 23.36 -0.88 -1.64
C PHE A 408 23.41 0.61 -1.98
N ARG A 409 23.98 1.45 -1.10
CA ARG A 409 24.17 2.87 -1.36
C ARG A 409 25.05 3.13 -2.60
N ARG A 410 26.20 2.44 -2.77
CA ARG A 410 27.01 2.57 -4.00
C ARG A 410 26.22 2.19 -5.24
N GLY A 411 25.41 1.14 -5.15
CA GLY A 411 24.59 0.69 -6.26
C GLY A 411 23.52 1.70 -6.66
N THR A 412 22.81 2.26 -5.69
CA THR A 412 21.78 3.29 -5.93
C THR A 412 22.39 4.60 -6.44
N ASP A 413 23.57 5.00 -5.96
CA ASP A 413 24.29 6.15 -6.52
C ASP A 413 24.62 5.94 -8.00
N LEU A 414 25.12 4.75 -8.37
CA LEU A 414 25.41 4.41 -9.77
C LEU A 414 24.17 4.39 -10.65
N TYR A 415 23.04 3.90 -10.11
CA TYR A 415 21.74 3.90 -10.80
C TYR A 415 21.30 5.33 -11.12
N PHE A 416 21.30 6.22 -10.15
CA PHE A 416 20.92 7.62 -10.36
C PHE A 416 21.89 8.34 -11.30
N ASP A 417 23.20 8.11 -11.19
CA ASP A 417 24.18 8.73 -12.06
C ASP A 417 24.05 8.30 -13.53
N ARG A 418 23.61 7.06 -13.78
CA ARG A 418 23.43 6.53 -15.14
C ARG A 418 22.12 6.96 -15.79
N HIS A 419 21.05 7.07 -14.99
CA HIS A 419 19.69 7.16 -15.52
C HIS A 419 18.97 8.47 -15.17
N ASP A 420 19.66 9.45 -14.58
CA ASP A 420 19.07 10.77 -14.31
C ASP A 420 18.51 11.41 -15.58
N GLY A 421 17.23 11.84 -15.53
CA GLY A 421 16.51 12.41 -16.65
C GLY A 421 16.10 11.38 -17.72
N GLN A 422 16.11 10.10 -17.41
CA GLN A 422 15.76 9.01 -18.33
C GLN A 422 14.62 8.13 -17.78
N ALA A 423 14.04 7.35 -18.69
CA ALA A 423 13.09 6.29 -18.40
C ALA A 423 13.83 4.94 -18.34
N ALA A 424 13.80 4.30 -17.19
CA ALA A 424 14.58 3.10 -16.87
C ALA A 424 13.71 1.85 -16.66
N THR A 425 14.38 0.70 -16.54
CA THR A 425 13.75 -0.60 -16.27
C THR A 425 14.20 -1.18 -14.92
N ILE A 426 13.52 -2.22 -14.46
CA ILE A 426 13.92 -3.00 -13.28
C ILE A 426 15.31 -3.59 -13.49
N GLU A 427 15.57 -4.09 -14.69
CA GLU A 427 16.88 -4.65 -15.08
C GLU A 427 18.00 -3.61 -14.93
N ASP A 428 17.77 -2.35 -15.33
CA ASP A 428 18.76 -1.26 -15.20
C ASP A 428 19.13 -1.00 -13.73
N LEU A 429 18.14 -1.06 -12.80
CA LEU A 429 18.40 -0.91 -11.37
C LEU A 429 19.22 -2.10 -10.83
N VAL A 430 18.81 -3.33 -11.14
CA VAL A 430 19.50 -4.55 -10.68
C VAL A 430 20.93 -4.60 -11.22
N ASP A 431 21.14 -4.22 -12.49
CA ASP A 431 22.45 -4.13 -13.11
C ASP A 431 23.34 -3.07 -12.45
N ALA A 432 22.80 -1.90 -12.12
CA ALA A 432 23.56 -0.86 -11.42
C ALA A 432 24.00 -1.32 -10.02
N LEU A 433 23.07 -1.96 -9.27
CA LEU A 433 23.35 -2.53 -7.95
C LEU A 433 24.47 -3.60 -8.03
N GLY A 434 24.38 -4.51 -9.01
CA GLY A 434 25.39 -5.55 -9.23
C GLY A 434 26.75 -4.98 -9.65
N ASN A 435 26.74 -4.11 -10.65
CA ASN A 435 27.97 -3.53 -11.22
C ASN A 435 28.78 -2.72 -10.20
N ALA A 436 28.11 -1.92 -9.35
CA ALA A 436 28.78 -1.13 -8.31
C ALA A 436 29.46 -1.99 -7.25
N ASN A 437 29.05 -3.25 -7.12
CA ASN A 437 29.56 -4.18 -6.12
C ASN A 437 30.33 -5.37 -6.71
N SER A 438 30.48 -5.45 -8.03
CA SER A 438 31.11 -6.58 -8.73
C SER A 438 30.48 -7.93 -8.39
N ILE A 439 29.14 -7.95 -8.26
CA ILE A 439 28.33 -9.14 -7.93
C ILE A 439 27.29 -9.33 -9.04
N ASP A 440 27.11 -10.58 -9.50
CA ASP A 440 26.00 -10.93 -10.39
C ASP A 440 24.69 -11.03 -9.59
N LEU A 441 23.79 -10.10 -9.83
CA LEU A 441 22.45 -10.05 -9.25
C LEU A 441 21.34 -10.49 -10.25
N SER A 442 21.71 -10.86 -11.49
CA SER A 442 20.75 -11.29 -12.51
C SER A 442 19.83 -12.44 -12.07
N PRO A 443 20.25 -13.40 -11.20
CA PRO A 443 19.34 -14.43 -10.70
C PRO A 443 18.13 -13.88 -9.92
N TYR A 444 18.24 -12.70 -9.31
CA TYR A 444 17.14 -12.06 -8.58
C TYR A 444 16.02 -11.53 -9.52
N LEU A 445 16.29 -11.35 -10.81
CA LEU A 445 15.27 -10.96 -11.79
C LEU A 445 14.16 -12.02 -11.94
N ALA A 446 14.47 -13.28 -11.61
CA ALA A 446 13.46 -14.35 -11.58
C ALA A 446 12.33 -14.07 -10.58
N TRP A 447 12.58 -13.34 -9.49
CA TRP A 447 11.58 -12.93 -8.54
C TRP A 447 10.58 -11.89 -9.11
N TYR A 448 11.05 -11.02 -10.00
CA TYR A 448 10.19 -10.04 -10.68
C TYR A 448 9.30 -10.70 -11.75
N ALA A 449 9.78 -11.77 -12.37
CA ALA A 449 9.10 -12.44 -13.48
C ALA A 449 8.17 -13.58 -13.04
N GLN A 450 8.32 -14.10 -11.81
CA GLN A 450 7.57 -15.26 -11.32
C GLN A 450 6.58 -14.87 -10.22
N ALA A 451 5.28 -15.13 -10.43
CA ALA A 451 4.22 -14.97 -9.45
C ALA A 451 4.23 -16.10 -8.40
N GLY A 452 3.53 -15.91 -7.31
CA GLY A 452 3.36 -16.88 -6.24
C GLY A 452 4.40 -16.74 -5.13
N THR A 453 4.01 -17.13 -3.92
CA THR A 453 4.87 -17.10 -2.73
C THR A 453 5.57 -18.44 -2.57
N PRO A 454 6.92 -18.47 -2.56
CA PRO A 454 7.65 -19.74 -2.37
C PRO A 454 7.38 -20.36 -1.00
N GLN A 455 7.24 -21.66 -0.97
CA GLN A 455 7.21 -22.49 0.22
C GLN A 455 8.62 -23.04 0.46
N LEU A 456 9.23 -22.64 1.58
CA LEU A 456 10.57 -23.08 1.98
C LEU A 456 10.44 -24.07 3.14
N HIS A 457 10.69 -25.32 2.88
CA HIS A 457 10.73 -26.37 3.90
C HIS A 457 12.15 -26.54 4.41
N ALA A 458 12.32 -26.42 5.73
CA ALA A 458 13.59 -26.60 6.38
C ALA A 458 13.54 -27.76 7.39
N ARG A 459 14.65 -28.48 7.53
CA ARG A 459 14.83 -29.55 8.53
C ARG A 459 16.19 -29.40 9.19
N GLY A 460 16.21 -29.45 10.51
CA GLY A 460 17.40 -29.43 11.32
C GLY A 460 17.74 -30.84 11.87
N ALA A 461 18.99 -31.25 11.78
CA ALA A 461 19.47 -32.49 12.36
C ALA A 461 20.77 -32.25 13.13
N CYS A 462 20.78 -32.59 14.41
CA CYS A 462 21.98 -32.58 15.23
C CYS A 462 22.72 -33.92 15.14
N GLU A 463 24.05 -33.87 14.95
CA GLU A 463 24.97 -34.99 14.96
C GLU A 463 25.90 -34.87 16.21
N PRO A 464 25.47 -35.28 17.38
CA PRO A 464 26.22 -35.00 18.62
C PRO A 464 27.65 -35.53 18.65
N ALA A 465 27.87 -36.71 18.03
CA ALA A 465 29.19 -37.34 17.98
C ALA A 465 30.23 -36.53 17.19
N SER A 466 29.79 -35.88 16.13
CA SER A 466 30.63 -35.02 15.29
C SER A 466 30.53 -33.52 15.66
N ARG A 467 29.66 -33.16 16.65
CA ARG A 467 29.34 -31.78 17.04
C ARG A 467 28.88 -30.94 15.84
N ARG A 468 28.08 -31.54 14.97
CA ARG A 468 27.55 -30.87 13.77
C ARG A 468 26.05 -30.67 13.87
N TYR A 469 25.59 -29.53 13.33
CA TYR A 469 24.20 -29.29 13.08
C TYR A 469 23.98 -29.08 11.58
N VAL A 470 23.05 -29.80 11.00
CA VAL A 470 22.78 -29.80 9.57
C VAL A 470 21.43 -29.19 9.33
N LEU A 471 21.40 -28.14 8.54
CA LEU A 471 20.15 -27.56 7.97
C LEU A 471 19.99 -28.01 6.52
N SER A 472 18.86 -28.64 6.21
CA SER A 472 18.47 -29.05 4.86
C SER A 472 17.24 -28.24 4.44
N PHE A 473 17.29 -27.64 3.26
CA PHE A 473 16.21 -26.85 2.70
C PHE A 473 15.69 -27.47 1.42
N SER A 474 14.36 -27.40 1.20
CA SER A 474 13.74 -27.60 -0.10
C SER A 474 12.76 -26.48 -0.39
N GLN A 475 12.70 -26.02 -1.64
CA GLN A 475 11.80 -24.95 -2.05
C GLN A 475 10.86 -25.36 -3.17
N ARG A 476 9.64 -24.86 -3.11
CA ARG A 476 8.62 -25.03 -4.15
C ARG A 476 7.74 -23.79 -4.18
N THR A 477 7.49 -23.26 -5.37
CA THR A 477 6.45 -22.22 -5.57
C THR A 477 5.21 -22.90 -6.17
N PRO A 478 4.01 -22.70 -5.59
CA PRO A 478 2.76 -23.27 -6.15
C PRO A 478 2.46 -22.69 -7.54
N PRO A 479 1.73 -23.44 -8.40
CA PRO A 479 1.20 -22.90 -9.65
C PRO A 479 0.31 -21.69 -9.42
N THR A 480 0.37 -20.72 -10.34
CA THR A 480 -0.48 -19.52 -10.35
C THR A 480 -1.12 -19.35 -11.75
N PRO A 481 -2.16 -18.53 -11.91
CA PRO A 481 -2.73 -18.25 -13.22
C PRO A 481 -1.66 -17.87 -14.24
N GLY A 482 -1.68 -18.51 -15.42
CA GLY A 482 -0.70 -18.28 -16.49
C GLY A 482 0.71 -18.82 -16.24
N GLN A 483 1.02 -19.34 -15.04
CA GLN A 483 2.34 -19.88 -14.69
C GLN A 483 2.23 -21.23 -13.94
N PRO A 484 1.90 -22.33 -14.64
CA PRO A 484 1.74 -23.66 -14.01
C PRO A 484 3.08 -24.26 -13.55
N GLU A 485 4.18 -23.91 -14.22
CA GLU A 485 5.52 -24.37 -13.87
C GLU A 485 6.32 -23.25 -13.21
N LYS A 486 7.11 -23.60 -12.19
CA LYS A 486 7.91 -22.68 -11.39
C LYS A 486 9.36 -23.14 -11.30
N SER A 487 10.27 -22.18 -11.42
CA SER A 487 11.70 -22.37 -11.20
C SER A 487 12.07 -22.09 -9.72
N PRO A 488 13.16 -22.71 -9.22
CA PRO A 488 13.69 -22.30 -7.92
C PRO A 488 14.19 -20.86 -7.99
N LEU A 489 14.01 -20.15 -6.88
CA LEU A 489 14.42 -18.74 -6.72
C LEU A 489 15.61 -18.64 -5.76
N PRO A 490 16.49 -17.65 -5.88
CA PRO A 490 17.50 -17.38 -4.87
C PRO A 490 16.82 -16.85 -3.59
N ILE A 491 16.95 -17.60 -2.49
CA ILE A 491 16.32 -17.27 -1.20
C ILE A 491 17.42 -17.09 -0.16
N PRO A 492 17.72 -15.86 0.28
CA PRO A 492 18.62 -15.61 1.40
C PRO A 492 17.90 -15.94 2.71
N VAL A 493 18.45 -16.87 3.49
CA VAL A 493 17.93 -17.28 4.80
C VAL A 493 18.89 -16.84 5.88
N SER A 494 18.52 -15.81 6.64
CA SER A 494 19.27 -15.40 7.82
C SER A 494 19.01 -16.37 8.97
N VAL A 495 20.09 -16.81 9.64
CA VAL A 495 20.08 -17.89 10.63
C VAL A 495 20.88 -17.51 11.86
N ALA A 496 20.28 -17.76 13.05
CA ALA A 496 20.96 -17.84 14.32
C ALA A 496 20.63 -19.17 15.02
N LEU A 497 21.50 -19.64 15.89
CA LEU A 497 21.25 -20.81 16.71
C LEU A 497 21.31 -20.45 18.19
N PHE A 498 20.40 -21.02 18.99
CA PHE A 498 20.34 -20.83 20.42
C PHE A 498 20.54 -22.16 21.15
N ALA A 499 21.22 -22.13 22.27
CA ALA A 499 21.23 -23.25 23.20
C ALA A 499 19.88 -23.38 23.94
N VAL A 500 19.63 -24.50 24.59
CA VAL A 500 18.39 -24.75 25.33
C VAL A 500 18.18 -23.82 26.53
N ASP A 501 19.21 -23.13 26.97
CA ASP A 501 19.16 -22.11 28.04
C ASP A 501 18.93 -20.69 27.51
N GLY A 502 18.73 -20.53 26.18
CA GLY A 502 18.54 -19.25 25.50
C GLY A 502 19.84 -18.52 25.13
N THR A 503 21.00 -19.10 25.40
CA THR A 503 22.29 -18.52 25.02
C THR A 503 22.49 -18.62 23.48
N ARG A 504 22.86 -17.53 22.81
CA ARG A 504 23.19 -17.51 21.39
C ARG A 504 24.48 -18.28 21.13
N LEU A 505 24.47 -19.18 20.15
CA LEU A 505 25.61 -20.01 19.79
C LEU A 505 26.39 -19.38 18.62
N PRO A 506 27.76 -19.40 18.66
CA PRO A 506 28.56 -19.00 17.50
C PRO A 506 28.38 -20.00 16.34
N LEU A 507 28.21 -19.49 15.12
CA LEU A 507 27.99 -20.26 13.91
C LEU A 507 29.27 -20.35 13.09
N ARG A 508 29.72 -21.56 12.78
CA ARG A 508 30.80 -21.78 11.84
C ARG A 508 30.36 -22.79 10.76
N LEU A 509 30.18 -22.31 9.54
CA LEU A 509 29.89 -23.17 8.40
C LEU A 509 31.10 -24.05 8.08
N SER A 510 30.81 -25.29 7.66
CA SER A 510 31.84 -26.23 7.22
C SER A 510 32.63 -25.64 6.05
N GLY A 511 33.97 -25.62 6.20
CA GLY A 511 34.89 -24.96 5.26
C GLY A 511 35.23 -23.50 5.59
N GLU A 512 34.50 -22.88 6.53
CA GLU A 512 34.83 -21.52 6.98
C GLU A 512 35.72 -21.56 8.23
N THR A 513 36.59 -20.56 8.35
CA THR A 513 37.50 -20.44 9.50
C THR A 513 36.97 -19.53 10.61
N ARG A 514 36.05 -18.64 10.27
CA ARG A 514 35.51 -17.64 11.19
C ARG A 514 34.15 -18.09 11.71
N ALA A 515 33.94 -17.98 13.03
CA ALA A 515 32.62 -18.07 13.62
C ALA A 515 31.93 -16.70 13.62
N MET A 516 30.60 -16.70 13.42
CA MET A 516 29.75 -15.51 13.40
C MET A 516 28.57 -15.75 14.34
N ASP A 517 27.94 -14.69 14.85
CA ASP A 517 26.73 -14.83 15.65
C ASP A 517 25.48 -15.09 14.78
N GLU A 518 25.55 -14.71 13.50
CA GLU A 518 24.49 -14.84 12.51
C GLU A 518 25.11 -15.03 11.13
N CYS A 519 24.46 -15.78 10.27
CA CYS A 519 24.87 -15.91 8.86
C CYS A 519 23.67 -15.95 7.93
N VAL A 520 23.88 -15.56 6.66
CA VAL A 520 22.90 -15.66 5.60
C VAL A 520 23.26 -16.86 4.72
N LEU A 521 22.34 -17.81 4.60
CA LEU A 521 22.48 -19.00 3.75
C LEU A 521 21.76 -18.74 2.43
N GLU A 522 22.48 -18.89 1.29
CA GLU A 522 21.91 -18.71 -0.04
C GLU A 522 21.30 -20.02 -0.52
N VAL A 523 19.98 -20.15 -0.51
CA VAL A 523 19.25 -21.32 -1.03
C VAL A 523 18.86 -21.06 -2.47
N ASN A 524 19.69 -21.57 -3.41
CA ASN A 524 19.52 -21.33 -4.86
C ASN A 524 18.94 -22.51 -5.63
N GLY A 525 19.01 -23.72 -5.07
CA GLY A 525 18.49 -24.96 -5.69
C GLY A 525 17.13 -25.38 -5.15
N ARG A 526 16.52 -26.41 -5.82
CA ARG A 526 15.30 -27.04 -5.29
C ARG A 526 15.55 -27.68 -3.92
N GLU A 527 16.75 -28.23 -3.72
CA GLU A 527 17.23 -28.79 -2.45
C GLU A 527 18.64 -28.32 -2.19
N GLN A 528 18.96 -27.95 -0.93
CA GLN A 528 20.28 -27.52 -0.52
C GLN A 528 20.53 -27.82 0.96
N ARG A 529 21.80 -28.11 1.29
CA ARG A 529 22.21 -28.52 2.63
C ARG A 529 23.37 -27.67 3.11
N PHE A 530 23.32 -27.28 4.40
CA PHE A 530 24.38 -26.54 5.08
C PHE A 530 24.75 -27.24 6.38
N VAL A 531 26.05 -27.24 6.71
CA VAL A 531 26.58 -27.92 7.89
C VAL A 531 27.27 -26.89 8.78
N PHE A 532 26.83 -26.79 10.03
CA PHE A 532 27.49 -26.02 11.06
C PHE A 532 28.34 -26.95 11.92
N GLU A 533 29.56 -26.51 12.21
CA GLU A 533 30.53 -27.27 12.99
C GLU A 533 30.65 -26.68 14.42
N ASP A 534 31.13 -27.49 15.36
CA ASP A 534 31.34 -27.15 16.76
C ASP A 534 30.07 -26.80 17.57
N ILE A 535 28.90 -27.29 17.13
CA ILE A 535 27.65 -27.09 17.85
C ILE A 535 27.60 -28.07 19.05
N PRO A 536 27.49 -27.55 20.29
CA PRO A 536 27.70 -28.39 21.50
C PRO A 536 26.56 -29.34 21.83
N GLY A 537 25.40 -29.25 21.22
CA GLY A 537 24.23 -30.08 21.47
C GLY A 537 23.12 -29.82 20.49
N GLN A 538 21.88 -30.19 20.81
CA GLN A 538 20.70 -29.85 19.99
C GLN A 538 20.41 -28.34 20.10
N PRO A 539 20.59 -27.52 19.06
CA PRO A 539 20.26 -26.11 19.12
C PRO A 539 18.80 -25.87 18.77
N VAL A 540 18.27 -24.72 19.18
CA VAL A 540 17.05 -24.13 18.65
C VAL A 540 17.42 -23.17 17.52
N ALA A 541 16.94 -23.44 16.31
CA ALA A 541 17.26 -22.63 15.13
C ALA A 541 16.27 -21.47 15.01
N SER A 542 16.78 -20.25 14.94
CA SER A 542 16.03 -19.07 14.47
C SER A 542 16.30 -18.89 12.99
N LEU A 543 15.28 -19.06 12.16
CA LEU A 543 15.39 -19.10 10.70
C LEU A 543 14.58 -17.98 10.08
N LEU A 544 15.06 -17.46 8.96
CA LEU A 544 14.46 -16.37 8.20
C LEU A 544 14.37 -15.08 9.05
N ARG A 545 15.43 -14.81 9.81
CA ARG A 545 15.52 -13.68 10.73
C ARG A 545 15.33 -12.36 9.98
N ASP A 546 14.69 -11.42 10.64
CA ASP A 546 14.25 -10.14 10.06
C ASP A 546 13.45 -10.33 8.75
N PHE A 547 12.80 -11.49 8.60
CA PHE A 547 12.10 -11.89 7.37
C PHE A 547 12.95 -11.68 6.12
N SER A 548 14.14 -12.28 6.10
CA SER A 548 15.19 -12.08 5.09
C SER A 548 14.77 -12.40 3.64
N ALA A 549 13.61 -13.03 3.43
CA ALA A 549 12.98 -13.23 2.11
C ALA A 549 11.46 -13.39 2.25
N PRO A 550 10.64 -12.93 1.26
CA PRO A 550 9.19 -13.03 1.27
C PRO A 550 8.71 -14.45 0.89
N VAL A 551 8.90 -15.40 1.81
CA VAL A 551 8.58 -16.81 1.64
C VAL A 551 7.76 -17.35 2.82
N GLN A 552 7.05 -18.46 2.59
CA GLN A 552 6.41 -19.23 3.67
C GLN A 552 7.39 -20.28 4.17
N LEU A 553 7.95 -20.07 5.37
CA LEU A 553 8.87 -21.02 6.01
C LEU A 553 8.10 -22.10 6.77
N HIS A 554 8.36 -23.36 6.41
CA HIS A 554 7.91 -24.57 7.08
C HIS A 554 9.08 -25.22 7.82
N PHE A 555 9.02 -25.24 9.14
CA PHE A 555 9.97 -25.89 10.02
C PHE A 555 9.22 -26.42 11.23
N ASP A 556 9.44 -27.67 11.59
CA ASP A 556 8.73 -28.36 12.65
C ASP A 556 9.29 -27.98 14.02
N TYR A 557 8.95 -26.78 14.48
CA TYR A 557 9.29 -26.34 15.84
C TYR A 557 8.45 -27.08 16.88
N ALA A 558 9.11 -27.57 17.93
CA ALA A 558 8.40 -27.91 19.15
C ALA A 558 7.86 -26.63 19.83
N PRO A 559 6.70 -26.69 20.52
CA PRO A 559 6.18 -25.53 21.26
C PRO A 559 7.18 -24.89 22.23
N ALA A 560 8.00 -25.73 22.90
CA ALA A 560 9.04 -25.25 23.81
C ALA A 560 10.16 -24.46 23.10
N GLU A 561 10.51 -24.82 21.85
CA GLU A 561 11.50 -24.10 21.06
C GLU A 561 11.00 -22.72 20.67
N LEU A 562 9.74 -22.60 20.21
CA LEU A 562 9.12 -21.30 19.91
C LEU A 562 8.97 -20.44 21.17
N ALA A 563 8.62 -21.03 22.31
CA ALA A 563 8.56 -20.31 23.58
C ALA A 563 9.95 -19.83 24.03
N LEU A 564 11.01 -20.59 23.76
CA LEU A 564 12.38 -20.16 24.00
C LEU A 564 12.75 -18.98 23.10
N LEU A 565 12.47 -19.04 21.79
CA LEU A 565 12.71 -17.93 20.86
C LEU A 565 11.90 -16.68 21.24
N LEU A 566 10.63 -16.81 21.63
CA LEU A 566 9.80 -15.70 22.11
C LEU A 566 10.43 -14.97 23.30
N ARG A 567 11.10 -15.69 24.20
CA ARG A 567 11.77 -15.12 25.37
C ARG A 567 13.14 -14.53 25.06
N HIS A 568 13.96 -15.23 24.28
CA HIS A 568 15.40 -15.01 24.19
C HIS A 568 15.91 -14.51 22.85
N GLU A 569 15.08 -14.48 21.79
CA GLU A 569 15.48 -13.86 20.55
C GLU A 569 15.85 -12.38 20.75
N THR A 570 16.84 -11.90 20.04
CA THR A 570 17.42 -10.55 20.21
C THR A 570 16.70 -9.49 19.40
N GLU A 571 16.13 -9.90 18.24
CA GLU A 571 15.42 -9.00 17.36
C GLU A 571 13.92 -8.98 17.65
N GLY A 572 13.32 -7.80 17.73
CA GLY A 572 11.91 -7.65 18.12
C GLY A 572 10.94 -8.32 17.15
N TYR A 573 11.22 -8.25 15.85
CA TYR A 573 10.43 -8.97 14.84
C TYR A 573 10.47 -10.48 15.05
N ASP A 574 11.66 -11.06 15.32
CA ASP A 574 11.80 -12.50 15.44
C ASP A 574 11.15 -13.03 16.72
N ARG A 575 11.18 -12.25 17.81
CA ARG A 575 10.38 -12.53 19.02
C ARG A 575 8.89 -12.57 18.71
N TRP A 576 8.38 -11.54 18.03
CA TRP A 576 6.99 -11.47 17.59
C TRP A 576 6.62 -12.67 16.71
N ASN A 577 7.43 -12.96 15.70
CA ASN A 577 7.20 -14.07 14.78
C ASN A 577 7.15 -15.44 15.47
N ALA A 578 8.00 -15.68 16.47
CA ALA A 578 7.95 -16.90 17.30
C ALA A 578 6.62 -16.99 18.07
N GLY A 579 6.16 -15.89 18.66
CA GLY A 579 4.85 -15.79 19.32
C GLY A 579 3.68 -16.04 18.38
N GLN A 580 3.71 -15.47 17.17
CA GLN A 580 2.69 -15.67 16.13
C GLN A 580 2.62 -17.14 15.67
N ARG A 581 3.76 -17.79 15.44
CA ARG A 581 3.83 -19.21 15.09
C ARG A 581 3.28 -20.10 16.19
N LEU A 582 3.64 -19.83 17.43
CA LEU A 582 3.18 -20.59 18.59
C LEU A 582 1.66 -20.46 18.77
N ALA A 583 1.12 -19.26 18.63
CA ALA A 583 -0.33 -19.00 18.64
C ALA A 583 -1.04 -19.68 17.47
N ALA A 584 -0.43 -19.74 16.27
CA ALA A 584 -1.01 -20.41 15.10
C ALA A 584 -1.07 -21.94 15.30
N ILE A 585 -0.06 -22.56 15.91
CA ILE A 585 -0.09 -23.99 16.28
C ILE A 585 -1.19 -24.24 17.34
N ALA A 586 -1.32 -23.35 18.32
CA ALA A 586 -2.38 -23.42 19.33
C ALA A 586 -3.78 -23.29 18.69
N PHE A 587 -3.94 -22.43 17.69
CA PHE A 587 -5.16 -22.30 16.91
C PHE A 587 -5.50 -23.56 16.14
N ASP A 588 -4.53 -24.19 15.46
CA ASP A 588 -4.75 -25.43 14.70
C ASP A 588 -5.22 -26.58 15.62
N ALA A 589 -4.62 -26.68 16.81
CA ALA A 589 -5.03 -27.68 17.80
C ALA A 589 -6.45 -27.43 18.33
N GLU A 590 -6.85 -26.17 18.50
CA GLU A 590 -8.21 -25.79 18.90
C GLU A 590 -9.24 -26.16 17.83
N LEU A 591 -8.96 -25.86 16.57
CA LEU A 591 -9.82 -26.24 15.44
C LEU A 591 -9.97 -27.75 15.28
N ALA A 592 -8.92 -28.52 15.59
CA ALA A 592 -8.94 -29.98 15.55
C ALA A 592 -9.70 -30.59 16.74
N GLY A 593 -10.04 -29.81 17.76
CA GLY A 593 -10.76 -30.28 18.96
C GLY A 593 -9.89 -31.15 19.87
N HIS A 594 -8.56 -30.97 19.85
CA HIS A 594 -7.65 -31.69 20.71
C HIS A 594 -7.86 -31.26 22.17
N GLY A 595 -8.05 -32.21 23.09
CA GLY A 595 -8.31 -31.93 24.51
C GLY A 595 -7.12 -31.27 25.22
N GLU A 596 -5.89 -31.61 24.84
CA GLU A 596 -4.66 -31.01 25.34
C GLU A 596 -4.05 -30.13 24.23
N ASN A 597 -3.69 -28.88 24.62
CA ASN A 597 -3.09 -27.91 23.70
C ASN A 597 -1.77 -27.36 24.31
N PRO A 598 -0.66 -28.12 24.20
CA PRO A 598 0.62 -27.70 24.80
C PRO A 598 1.18 -26.41 24.15
N ALA A 599 0.83 -26.14 22.91
CA ALA A 599 1.23 -24.89 22.26
C ALA A 599 0.53 -23.67 22.88
N LEU A 600 -0.77 -23.80 23.19
CA LEU A 600 -1.51 -22.76 23.91
C LEU A 600 -0.87 -22.51 25.29
N GLN A 601 -0.58 -23.56 26.05
CA GLN A 601 0.02 -23.42 27.38
C GLN A 601 1.39 -22.72 27.29
N ALA A 602 2.27 -23.16 26.38
CA ALA A 602 3.59 -22.58 26.20
C ALA A 602 3.52 -21.10 25.77
N TRP A 603 2.55 -20.74 24.93
CA TRP A 603 2.30 -19.36 24.50
C TRP A 603 1.83 -18.47 25.66
N LEU A 604 0.88 -18.96 26.45
CA LEU A 604 0.33 -18.25 27.60
C LEU A 604 1.38 -18.02 28.69
N ASP A 605 2.21 -19.03 29.00
CA ASP A 605 3.23 -18.93 30.03
C ASP A 605 4.36 -17.98 29.63
N ALA A 606 4.82 -18.04 28.37
CA ALA A 606 5.84 -17.13 27.88
C ALA A 606 5.35 -15.66 27.86
N LEU A 607 4.11 -15.43 27.45
CA LEU A 607 3.54 -14.07 27.44
C LEU A 607 3.28 -13.55 28.86
N ALA A 608 2.85 -14.41 29.79
CA ALA A 608 2.64 -13.99 31.16
C ALA A 608 3.96 -13.59 31.85
N GLU A 609 5.04 -14.34 31.64
CA GLU A 609 6.37 -14.00 32.10
C GLU A 609 6.83 -12.63 31.59
N LEU A 610 6.70 -12.38 30.27
CA LEU A 610 7.05 -11.09 29.66
C LEU A 610 6.15 -9.93 30.12
N PHE A 611 4.90 -10.22 30.47
CA PHE A 611 3.95 -9.22 30.94
C PHE A 611 4.14 -8.85 32.41
N GLU A 612 4.54 -9.80 33.25
CA GLU A 612 4.66 -9.65 34.72
C GLU A 612 6.04 -9.12 35.15
N ASP A 613 7.10 -9.44 34.40
CA ASP A 613 8.49 -9.06 34.73
C ASP A 613 8.95 -7.85 33.92
N ASP A 614 9.00 -6.68 34.53
CA ASP A 614 9.48 -5.45 33.89
C ASP A 614 10.94 -5.53 33.41
N ALA A 615 11.75 -6.42 33.99
CA ALA A 615 13.16 -6.62 33.59
C ALA A 615 13.29 -7.55 32.36
N ALA A 616 12.37 -8.51 32.19
CA ALA A 616 12.27 -9.40 31.04
C ALA A 616 11.40 -8.80 29.92
N ALA A 617 10.57 -7.79 30.23
CA ALA A 617 9.66 -7.18 29.29
C ALA A 617 10.44 -6.44 28.18
N PRO A 618 10.06 -6.62 26.91
CA PRO A 618 10.49 -5.75 25.84
C PRO A 618 9.95 -4.31 26.05
N ASP A 619 10.30 -3.39 25.14
CA ASP A 619 9.65 -2.08 25.15
C ASP A 619 8.12 -2.22 25.06
N LEU A 620 7.39 -1.20 25.52
CA LEU A 620 5.92 -1.26 25.64
C LEU A 620 5.22 -1.44 24.27
N ILE A 621 5.83 -0.98 23.19
CA ILE A 621 5.30 -1.15 21.83
C ILE A 621 5.37 -2.63 21.45
N LEU A 622 6.53 -3.23 21.58
CA LEU A 622 6.71 -4.64 21.25
C LEU A 622 5.86 -5.53 22.14
N LEU A 623 5.73 -5.21 23.43
CA LEU A 623 4.84 -5.95 24.33
C LEU A 623 3.39 -5.92 23.86
N ALA A 624 2.89 -4.78 23.40
CA ALA A 624 1.53 -4.66 22.84
C ALA A 624 1.33 -5.58 21.61
N GLU A 625 2.33 -5.68 20.74
CA GLU A 625 2.29 -6.55 19.56
C GLU A 625 2.35 -8.04 19.96
N LEU A 626 3.20 -8.40 20.91
CA LEU A 626 3.32 -9.78 21.40
C LEU A 626 2.03 -10.31 22.02
N LEU A 627 1.27 -9.45 22.69
CA LEU A 627 -0.02 -9.80 23.29
C LEU A 627 -1.13 -10.03 22.24
N SER A 628 -0.89 -9.77 20.96
CA SER A 628 -1.87 -9.89 19.88
C SER A 628 -1.67 -11.21 19.13
N PRO A 629 -2.64 -12.15 19.10
CA PRO A 629 -2.54 -13.34 18.26
C PRO A 629 -2.65 -12.96 16.77
N PRO A 630 -2.29 -13.88 15.86
CA PRO A 630 -2.40 -13.65 14.42
C PRO A 630 -3.79 -13.18 14.00
N SER A 631 -3.86 -12.43 12.91
CA SER A 631 -5.12 -11.94 12.36
C SER A 631 -6.00 -13.08 11.84
N GLU A 632 -7.32 -12.81 11.72
CA GLU A 632 -8.25 -13.81 11.15
C GLU A 632 -7.91 -14.17 9.70
N VAL A 633 -7.33 -13.24 8.93
CA VAL A 633 -6.86 -13.50 7.57
C VAL A 633 -5.70 -14.49 7.57
N GLU A 634 -4.68 -14.27 8.43
CA GLU A 634 -3.53 -15.17 8.54
C GLU A 634 -3.92 -16.56 9.05
N LEU A 635 -4.80 -16.63 10.05
CA LEU A 635 -5.33 -17.89 10.59
C LEU A 635 -6.24 -18.59 9.57
N GLY A 636 -7.06 -17.83 8.85
CA GLY A 636 -7.95 -18.33 7.80
C GLY A 636 -7.20 -18.95 6.62
N ALA A 637 -6.05 -18.41 6.24
CA ALA A 637 -5.19 -18.96 5.18
C ALA A 637 -4.70 -20.39 5.48
N ARG A 638 -4.72 -20.79 6.76
CA ARG A 638 -4.38 -22.17 7.20
C ARG A 638 -5.55 -23.13 7.08
N CYS A 639 -6.78 -22.63 6.91
CA CYS A 639 -8.02 -23.43 6.86
C CYS A 639 -8.38 -23.78 5.41
N LYS A 640 -8.55 -25.04 5.11
CA LYS A 640 -9.00 -25.52 3.79
C LYS A 640 -10.07 -26.61 3.98
N PRO A 641 -11.35 -26.30 3.68
CA PRO A 641 -11.89 -25.01 3.26
C PRO A 641 -11.95 -23.98 4.39
N LEU A 642 -12.02 -22.69 4.03
CA LEU A 642 -12.13 -21.57 4.97
C LEU A 642 -13.57 -21.41 5.46
N ASP A 643 -13.76 -21.48 6.78
CA ASP A 643 -14.99 -21.11 7.48
C ASP A 643 -14.71 -19.91 8.40
N PRO A 644 -15.13 -18.67 8.01
CA PRO A 644 -14.86 -17.46 8.79
C PRO A 644 -15.42 -17.48 10.21
N ASP A 645 -16.58 -18.10 10.46
CA ASP A 645 -17.15 -18.18 11.80
C ASP A 645 -16.33 -19.06 12.74
N ARG A 646 -15.81 -20.17 12.22
CA ARG A 646 -14.91 -21.06 13.01
C ARG A 646 -13.58 -20.37 13.31
N VAL A 647 -13.01 -19.65 12.33
CA VAL A 647 -11.77 -18.88 12.53
C VAL A 647 -11.98 -17.81 13.60
N HIS A 648 -13.06 -17.03 13.50
CA HIS A 648 -13.41 -15.99 14.47
C HIS A 648 -13.55 -16.57 15.88
N ALA A 649 -14.32 -17.66 16.03
CA ALA A 649 -14.56 -18.29 17.33
C ALA A 649 -13.26 -18.83 17.95
N ALA A 650 -12.43 -19.55 17.17
CA ALA A 650 -11.18 -20.11 17.66
C ALA A 650 -10.17 -19.01 18.07
N ARG A 651 -10.07 -17.93 17.29
CA ARG A 651 -9.23 -16.78 17.64
C ARG A 651 -9.72 -16.10 18.94
N ALA A 652 -11.03 -15.96 19.10
CA ALA A 652 -11.63 -15.40 20.32
C ALA A 652 -11.33 -16.26 21.56
N LEU A 653 -11.23 -17.60 21.41
CA LEU A 653 -10.80 -18.50 22.48
C LEU A 653 -9.36 -18.26 22.91
N LEU A 654 -8.42 -18.06 21.97
CA LEU A 654 -7.03 -17.72 22.27
C LEU A 654 -6.94 -16.39 23.06
N GLU A 655 -7.65 -15.35 22.65
CA GLU A 655 -7.68 -14.07 23.36
C GLU A 655 -8.31 -14.21 24.78
N THR A 656 -9.33 -15.04 24.91
CA THR A 656 -9.97 -15.29 26.19
C THR A 656 -9.06 -16.07 27.14
N ALA A 657 -8.32 -17.07 26.61
CA ALA A 657 -7.34 -17.82 27.39
C ALA A 657 -6.22 -16.90 27.88
N LEU A 658 -5.70 -16.01 27.01
CA LEU A 658 -4.69 -15.02 27.38
C LEU A 658 -5.20 -14.06 28.46
N ALA A 659 -6.40 -13.51 28.27
CA ALA A 659 -7.01 -12.62 29.26
C ALA A 659 -7.14 -13.27 30.64
N ARG A 660 -7.58 -14.54 30.69
CA ARG A 660 -7.66 -15.31 31.95
C ARG A 660 -6.30 -15.58 32.55
N ARG A 661 -5.28 -15.90 31.75
CA ARG A 661 -3.93 -16.18 32.23
C ARG A 661 -3.27 -14.94 32.84
N LEU A 662 -3.48 -13.76 32.25
CA LEU A 662 -2.98 -12.49 32.77
C LEU A 662 -3.79 -11.96 33.97
N GLY A 663 -5.07 -12.30 34.06
CA GLY A 663 -5.93 -12.05 35.20
C GLY A 663 -5.92 -10.61 35.72
N ASN A 664 -5.78 -10.45 37.03
CA ASN A 664 -5.75 -9.15 37.70
C ASN A 664 -4.53 -8.28 37.27
N GLY A 665 -3.49 -8.86 36.69
CA GLY A 665 -2.36 -8.13 36.14
C GLY A 665 -2.81 -7.14 35.04
N LEU A 666 -3.88 -7.47 34.29
CA LEU A 666 -4.46 -6.56 33.31
C LEU A 666 -4.99 -5.27 33.92
N VAL A 667 -5.71 -5.37 35.07
CA VAL A 667 -6.23 -4.18 35.79
C VAL A 667 -5.09 -3.33 36.27
N ALA A 668 -4.11 -3.94 36.96
CA ALA A 668 -2.95 -3.24 37.50
C ALA A 668 -2.13 -2.53 36.40
N ARG A 669 -1.91 -3.20 35.27
CA ARG A 669 -1.17 -2.62 34.13
C ARG A 669 -1.97 -1.48 33.49
N TYR A 670 -3.28 -1.62 33.30
CA TYR A 670 -4.15 -0.56 32.82
C TYR A 670 -4.07 0.69 33.70
N GLU A 671 -4.22 0.54 35.02
CA GLU A 671 -4.12 1.65 35.97
C GLU A 671 -2.74 2.30 35.97
N ALA A 672 -1.67 1.50 35.86
CA ALA A 672 -0.31 2.02 35.79
C ALA A 672 -0.06 2.87 34.52
N LEU A 673 -0.76 2.58 33.44
CA LEU A 673 -0.67 3.31 32.17
C LEU A 673 -1.65 4.46 32.05
N HIS A 674 -2.81 4.40 32.75
CA HIS A 674 -3.89 5.38 32.63
C HIS A 674 -3.55 6.73 33.30
N GLY A 675 -3.99 7.83 32.69
CA GLY A 675 -3.89 9.19 33.26
C GLY A 675 -2.49 9.83 33.19
N LYS A 676 -1.50 9.15 32.63
CA LYS A 676 -0.13 9.67 32.48
C LYS A 676 0.12 10.40 31.16
N GLU A 677 -0.89 10.48 30.30
CA GLU A 677 -0.78 11.00 28.94
C GLU A 677 -1.64 12.24 28.76
N ARG A 678 -1.09 13.27 28.12
CA ARG A 678 -1.75 14.54 27.86
C ARG A 678 -1.89 14.85 26.36
N GLY A 679 -2.01 13.80 25.53
CA GLY A 679 -2.03 13.97 24.08
C GLY A 679 -0.65 14.19 23.45
N ASP A 680 0.43 13.96 24.21
CA ASP A 680 1.80 14.07 23.71
C ASP A 680 2.06 13.07 22.59
N LEU A 681 2.82 13.49 21.56
CA LEU A 681 3.14 12.66 20.39
C LEU A 681 4.52 12.00 20.48
N ASP A 682 5.20 12.10 21.63
CA ASP A 682 6.47 11.40 21.81
C ASP A 682 6.32 9.87 21.81
N ALA A 683 7.38 9.17 21.42
CA ALA A 683 7.38 7.72 21.28
C ALA A 683 6.94 6.97 22.56
N SER A 684 7.31 7.50 23.75
CA SER A 684 6.94 6.89 25.03
C SER A 684 5.43 7.02 25.33
N ALA A 685 4.82 8.16 24.99
CA ALA A 685 3.39 8.37 25.14
C ALA A 685 2.58 7.48 24.19
N GLN A 686 3.00 7.39 22.92
CA GLN A 686 2.39 6.48 21.93
C GLN A 686 2.50 5.02 22.38
N ALA A 687 3.66 4.59 22.86
CA ALA A 687 3.89 3.25 23.38
C ALA A 687 2.94 2.91 24.55
N ARG A 688 2.78 3.85 25.51
CA ARG A 688 1.83 3.67 26.62
C ARG A 688 0.39 3.54 26.14
N ARG A 689 -0.08 4.39 25.21
CA ARG A 689 -1.44 4.32 24.66
C ARG A 689 -1.67 3.02 23.91
N ARG A 690 -0.70 2.57 23.10
CA ARG A 690 -0.79 1.30 22.36
C ARG A 690 -0.96 0.12 23.31
N LEU A 691 -0.10 -0.01 24.31
CA LEU A 691 -0.22 -1.08 25.31
C LEU A 691 -1.50 -0.96 26.14
N LYS A 692 -1.88 0.25 26.58
CA LYS A 692 -3.13 0.49 27.31
C LYS A 692 -4.35 0.04 26.51
N GLY A 693 -4.44 0.40 25.24
CA GLY A 693 -5.51 -0.03 24.33
C GLY A 693 -5.56 -1.56 24.18
N ARG A 694 -4.38 -2.19 24.04
CA ARG A 694 -4.32 -3.67 23.98
C ARG A 694 -4.76 -4.34 25.28
N VAL A 695 -4.31 -3.84 26.41
CA VAL A 695 -4.74 -4.34 27.75
C VAL A 695 -6.25 -4.17 27.90
N LEU A 696 -6.83 -3.01 27.55
CA LEU A 696 -8.27 -2.77 27.60
C LEU A 696 -9.06 -3.75 26.73
N SER A 697 -8.53 -4.10 25.56
CA SER A 697 -9.16 -5.06 24.64
C SER A 697 -9.20 -6.50 25.21
N LEU A 698 -8.36 -6.84 26.18
CA LEU A 698 -8.34 -8.12 26.88
C LEU A 698 -9.16 -8.08 28.19
N LEU A 699 -9.23 -6.92 28.84
CA LEU A 699 -9.84 -6.75 30.17
C LEU A 699 -11.29 -7.21 30.22
N TRP A 700 -12.12 -6.83 29.28
CA TRP A 700 -13.55 -7.24 29.23
C TRP A 700 -13.73 -8.76 29.02
N ARG A 701 -12.71 -9.45 28.50
CA ARG A 701 -12.72 -10.91 28.37
C ARG A 701 -12.38 -11.62 29.70
N PHE A 702 -11.63 -10.95 30.56
CA PHE A 702 -11.31 -11.44 31.92
C PHE A 702 -12.42 -11.08 32.90
N ASP A 703 -12.77 -9.80 32.98
CA ASP A 703 -13.86 -9.26 33.80
C ASP A 703 -14.71 -8.30 32.94
N ARG A 704 -15.84 -8.80 32.47
CA ARG A 704 -16.71 -8.04 31.57
C ARG A 704 -17.21 -6.74 32.20
N GLN A 705 -17.58 -6.75 33.49
CA GLN A 705 -18.13 -5.58 34.16
C GLN A 705 -17.05 -4.51 34.38
N ALA A 706 -15.90 -4.89 34.88
CA ALA A 706 -14.77 -4.00 35.09
C ALA A 706 -14.26 -3.44 33.73
N GLY A 707 -14.12 -4.30 32.72
CA GLY A 707 -13.67 -3.89 31.37
C GLY A 707 -14.61 -2.88 30.71
N ILE A 708 -15.91 -3.08 30.77
CA ILE A 708 -16.90 -2.11 30.26
C ILE A 708 -16.85 -0.79 31.03
N ALA A 709 -16.77 -0.84 32.37
CA ALA A 709 -16.69 0.37 33.19
C ALA A 709 -15.43 1.20 32.88
N LEU A 710 -14.25 0.55 32.72
CA LEU A 710 -13.00 1.21 32.37
C LEU A 710 -13.01 1.75 30.94
N ALA A 711 -13.58 1.00 29.99
CA ALA A 711 -13.73 1.46 28.60
C ALA A 711 -14.63 2.69 28.51
N LEU A 712 -15.77 2.70 29.23
CA LEU A 712 -16.67 3.86 29.26
C LEU A 712 -16.02 5.08 29.90
N ALA A 713 -15.29 4.89 31.02
CA ALA A 713 -14.54 5.95 31.67
C ALA A 713 -13.43 6.52 30.74
N GLN A 714 -12.69 5.64 30.04
CA GLN A 714 -11.69 6.08 29.07
C GLN A 714 -12.34 6.85 27.90
N TYR A 715 -13.44 6.37 27.33
CA TYR A 715 -14.15 7.03 26.24
C TYR A 715 -14.54 8.48 26.63
N ARG A 716 -15.12 8.67 27.81
CA ARG A 716 -15.59 9.98 28.28
C ARG A 716 -14.47 10.95 28.61
N ASN A 717 -13.30 10.44 29.04
CA ASN A 717 -12.16 11.25 29.47
C ASN A 717 -10.97 11.19 28.50
N ALA A 718 -11.16 10.62 27.29
CA ALA A 718 -10.08 10.43 26.31
C ALA A 718 -9.43 11.75 25.93
N PRO A 719 -8.10 11.91 26.10
CA PRO A 719 -7.40 13.14 25.72
C PRO A 719 -7.22 13.27 24.20
N GLY A 720 -7.37 12.18 23.44
CA GLY A 720 -7.21 12.12 21.99
C GLY A 720 -7.93 10.93 21.36
N MET A 721 -7.85 10.86 20.04
CA MET A 721 -8.61 9.90 19.24
C MET A 721 -8.17 8.45 19.47
N THR A 722 -6.88 8.17 19.68
CA THR A 722 -6.36 6.82 19.96
C THR A 722 -7.07 6.18 21.15
N ASP A 723 -7.17 6.90 22.25
CA ASP A 723 -7.84 6.41 23.47
C ASP A 723 -9.34 6.29 23.28
N ARG A 724 -9.95 7.23 22.55
CA ARG A 724 -11.39 7.24 22.27
C ARG A 724 -11.82 6.03 21.43
N LEU A 725 -11.07 5.74 20.35
CA LEU A 725 -11.38 4.60 19.48
C LEU A 725 -11.09 3.25 20.12
N SER A 726 -10.00 3.14 20.90
CA SER A 726 -9.70 1.90 21.62
C SER A 726 -10.80 1.56 22.65
N ALA A 727 -11.32 2.57 23.33
CA ALA A 727 -12.44 2.43 24.26
C ALA A 727 -13.74 2.02 23.56
N LEU A 728 -14.12 2.71 22.47
CA LEU A 728 -15.29 2.35 21.66
C LEU A 728 -15.18 0.93 21.11
N SER A 729 -14.02 0.55 20.59
CA SER A 729 -13.78 -0.81 20.08
C SER A 729 -13.93 -1.86 21.18
N ALA A 730 -13.49 -1.59 22.41
CA ALA A 730 -13.66 -2.49 23.54
C ALA A 730 -15.14 -2.63 23.92
N LEU A 731 -15.89 -1.51 23.99
CA LEU A 731 -17.35 -1.52 24.26
C LEU A 731 -18.12 -2.30 23.20
N MET A 732 -17.79 -2.11 21.92
CA MET A 732 -18.43 -2.82 20.79
C MET A 732 -18.16 -4.32 20.85
N ARG A 733 -16.91 -4.73 21.08
CA ARG A 733 -16.52 -6.15 21.18
C ARG A 733 -17.08 -6.83 22.42
N ALA A 734 -17.32 -6.07 23.49
CA ALA A 734 -18.00 -6.53 24.69
C ALA A 734 -19.51 -6.59 24.54
N ASP A 735 -20.09 -6.12 23.44
CA ASP A 735 -21.53 -5.94 23.24
C ASP A 735 -22.16 -5.22 24.45
N ALA A 736 -21.57 -4.07 24.80
CA ALA A 736 -21.98 -3.29 25.95
C ALA A 736 -23.24 -2.46 25.59
N PRO A 737 -24.29 -2.42 26.43
CA PRO A 737 -25.49 -1.62 26.16
C PRO A 737 -25.20 -0.13 25.91
N GLU A 738 -24.17 0.41 26.57
CA GLU A 738 -23.74 1.80 26.52
C GLU A 738 -23.10 2.20 25.18
N VAL A 739 -22.75 1.23 24.34
CA VAL A 739 -22.07 1.50 23.06
C VAL A 739 -22.93 2.33 22.10
N HIS A 740 -24.25 2.13 22.11
CA HIS A 740 -25.15 2.89 21.24
C HIS A 740 -25.20 4.37 21.61
N GLU A 741 -25.22 4.69 22.90
CA GLU A 741 -25.15 6.06 23.40
C GLU A 741 -23.79 6.69 23.04
N ALA A 742 -22.69 5.97 23.28
CA ALA A 742 -21.34 6.44 22.96
C ALA A 742 -21.16 6.71 21.44
N LEU A 743 -21.69 5.86 20.58
CA LEU A 743 -21.65 6.07 19.12
C LEU A 743 -22.50 7.28 18.68
N HIS A 744 -23.63 7.51 19.35
CA HIS A 744 -24.47 8.69 19.11
C HIS A 744 -23.77 9.98 19.57
N GLU A 745 -23.15 9.97 20.76
CA GLU A 745 -22.34 11.08 21.26
C GLU A 745 -21.16 11.39 20.35
N PHE A 746 -20.44 10.35 19.90
CA PHE A 746 -19.33 10.50 18.94
C PHE A 746 -19.81 11.16 17.64
N ARG A 747 -20.92 10.68 17.09
CA ARG A 747 -21.50 11.24 15.87
C ARG A 747 -21.87 12.71 16.04
N ALA A 748 -22.51 13.07 17.13
CA ALA A 748 -22.92 14.44 17.41
C ALA A 748 -21.73 15.38 17.62
N HIS A 749 -20.67 14.92 18.31
CA HIS A 749 -19.47 15.71 18.60
C HIS A 749 -18.64 15.98 17.32
N PHE A 750 -18.54 14.99 16.42
CA PHE A 750 -17.72 15.08 15.22
C PHE A 750 -18.52 15.27 13.91
N ASP A 751 -19.77 15.74 13.96
CA ASP A 751 -20.64 15.89 12.77
C ASP A 751 -20.00 16.76 11.66
N ALA A 752 -19.22 17.75 12.03
CA ALA A 752 -18.54 18.67 11.11
C ALA A 752 -17.10 18.24 10.74
N LYS A 753 -16.64 17.05 11.19
CA LYS A 753 -15.26 16.57 10.97
C LYS A 753 -15.26 15.34 10.05
N PRO A 754 -15.04 15.50 8.73
CA PRO A 754 -15.16 14.41 7.76
C PRO A 754 -14.32 13.18 8.10
N LEU A 755 -13.04 13.36 8.48
CA LEU A 755 -12.14 12.25 8.82
C LEU A 755 -12.54 11.50 10.10
N SER A 756 -13.18 12.17 11.05
CA SER A 756 -13.73 11.51 12.25
C SER A 756 -14.99 10.72 11.93
N LEU A 757 -15.82 11.22 10.99
CA LEU A 757 -16.97 10.47 10.50
C LEU A 757 -16.57 9.19 9.76
N ASP A 758 -15.46 9.21 9.01
CA ASP A 758 -14.89 8.00 8.40
C ASP A 758 -14.57 6.94 9.45
N LYS A 759 -14.01 7.33 10.60
CA LYS A 759 -13.77 6.43 11.73
C LYS A 759 -15.07 5.87 12.32
N TRP A 760 -16.08 6.72 12.47
CA TRP A 760 -17.40 6.30 12.96
C TRP A 760 -18.09 5.28 12.04
N PHE A 761 -17.99 5.45 10.71
CA PHE A 761 -18.47 4.48 9.75
C PHE A 761 -17.66 3.18 9.83
N SER A 762 -16.33 3.26 9.88
CA SER A 762 -15.44 2.09 9.91
C SER A 762 -15.65 1.23 11.16
N LEU A 763 -15.76 1.85 12.33
CA LEU A 763 -16.04 1.12 13.58
C LEU A 763 -17.30 0.27 13.48
N GLN A 764 -18.40 0.84 13.00
CA GLN A 764 -19.68 0.16 12.89
C GLN A 764 -19.69 -0.92 11.79
N ALA A 765 -18.99 -0.66 10.68
CA ALA A 765 -18.82 -1.61 9.59
C ALA A 765 -18.05 -2.86 10.03
N GLN A 766 -17.03 -2.69 10.89
CA GLN A 766 -16.17 -3.76 11.39
C GLN A 766 -16.71 -4.46 12.65
N TRP A 767 -17.88 -4.08 13.18
CA TRP A 767 -18.49 -4.76 14.31
C TRP A 767 -18.85 -6.21 13.93
N PRO A 768 -18.17 -7.24 14.50
CA PRO A 768 -18.25 -8.63 14.03
C PRO A 768 -19.56 -9.29 14.48
N GLU A 769 -20.59 -9.18 13.70
CA GLU A 769 -21.88 -9.85 13.91
C GLU A 769 -22.59 -10.14 12.58
N HIS A 770 -23.46 -11.14 12.57
CA HIS A 770 -24.26 -11.47 11.39
C HIS A 770 -25.22 -10.35 10.98
N ALA A 771 -25.67 -9.51 11.90
CA ALA A 771 -26.52 -8.35 11.61
C ALA A 771 -25.78 -7.17 10.97
N ALA A 772 -24.46 -7.23 10.85
CA ALA A 772 -23.64 -6.13 10.32
C ALA A 772 -24.09 -5.66 8.92
N SER A 773 -24.53 -6.57 8.04
CA SER A 773 -25.04 -6.18 6.72
C SER A 773 -26.28 -5.28 6.79
N VAL A 774 -27.18 -5.49 7.77
CA VAL A 774 -28.36 -4.64 8.00
C VAL A 774 -27.93 -3.27 8.52
N ARG A 775 -26.95 -3.23 9.43
CA ARG A 775 -26.38 -1.98 9.93
C ARG A 775 -25.72 -1.18 8.82
N VAL A 776 -24.87 -1.81 7.99
CA VAL A 776 -24.24 -1.15 6.85
C VAL A 776 -25.27 -0.61 5.87
N GLN A 777 -26.34 -1.35 5.60
CA GLN A 777 -27.43 -0.89 4.75
C GLN A 777 -28.14 0.34 5.35
N ALA A 778 -28.32 0.41 6.66
CA ALA A 778 -28.86 1.60 7.32
C ALA A 778 -27.90 2.80 7.23
N LEU A 779 -26.59 2.56 7.37
CA LEU A 779 -25.56 3.60 7.27
C LEU A 779 -25.40 4.15 5.86
N LEU A 780 -25.70 3.38 4.81
CA LEU A 780 -25.77 3.87 3.42
C LEU A 780 -26.85 4.96 3.23
N ALA A 781 -27.85 5.01 4.10
CA ALA A 781 -28.89 6.04 4.08
C ALA A 781 -28.55 7.26 4.97
N ASP A 782 -27.42 7.24 5.69
CA ASP A 782 -26.96 8.39 6.48
C ASP A 782 -26.64 9.57 5.55
N LYS A 783 -27.06 10.79 5.95
CA LYS A 783 -26.84 12.03 5.18
C LYS A 783 -25.37 12.35 4.91
N ALA A 784 -24.45 11.82 5.74
CA ALA A 784 -23.01 12.01 5.60
C ALA A 784 -22.37 10.96 4.67
N PHE A 785 -23.08 9.92 4.24
CA PHE A 785 -22.59 8.96 3.26
C PHE A 785 -22.76 9.49 1.84
N ASP A 786 -21.66 9.57 1.09
CA ASP A 786 -21.67 9.87 -0.35
C ASP A 786 -20.84 8.83 -1.10
N LEU A 787 -21.47 8.14 -2.05
CA LEU A 787 -20.80 7.11 -2.87
C LEU A 787 -19.75 7.71 -3.83
N ARG A 788 -19.78 9.02 -4.09
CA ARG A 788 -18.78 9.71 -4.92
C ARG A 788 -17.49 9.99 -4.16
N ASN A 789 -17.52 10.01 -2.82
CA ASN A 789 -16.33 10.26 -2.00
C ASN A 789 -15.58 8.94 -1.72
N PRO A 790 -14.34 8.76 -2.23
CA PRO A 790 -13.59 7.52 -2.07
C PRO A 790 -13.32 7.13 -0.62
N ASN A 791 -13.08 8.11 0.27
CA ASN A 791 -12.84 7.85 1.69
C ASN A 791 -14.10 7.29 2.37
N ARG A 792 -15.27 7.82 2.03
CA ARG A 792 -16.56 7.38 2.54
C ARG A 792 -16.89 5.96 2.09
N VAL A 793 -16.62 5.64 0.81
CA VAL A 793 -16.75 4.28 0.26
C VAL A 793 -15.82 3.32 1.01
N GLN A 794 -14.56 3.69 1.21
CA GLN A 794 -13.59 2.84 1.89
C GLN A 794 -13.92 2.66 3.37
N SER A 795 -14.38 3.72 4.06
CA SER A 795 -14.67 3.68 5.50
C SER A 795 -15.93 2.86 5.85
N LEU A 796 -16.88 2.76 4.95
CA LEU A 796 -18.09 1.94 5.18
C LEU A 796 -18.01 0.60 4.43
N LEU A 797 -17.96 0.63 3.10
CA LEU A 797 -18.05 -0.57 2.27
C LEU A 797 -16.76 -1.38 2.28
N GLY A 798 -15.62 -0.70 2.14
CA GLY A 798 -14.29 -1.34 2.22
C GLY A 798 -14.03 -1.93 3.60
N ALA A 799 -14.36 -1.19 4.67
CA ALA A 799 -14.21 -1.66 6.04
C ALA A 799 -15.11 -2.85 6.36
N PHE A 800 -16.37 -2.87 5.86
CA PHE A 800 -17.25 -4.01 5.99
C PHE A 800 -16.71 -5.24 5.27
N ALA A 801 -16.38 -5.09 3.99
CA ALA A 801 -16.05 -6.24 3.14
C ALA A 801 -14.69 -6.89 3.50
N ARG A 802 -13.72 -6.12 4.04
CA ARG A 802 -12.39 -6.64 4.39
C ARG A 802 -12.15 -6.77 5.89
N GLY A 803 -12.82 -5.94 6.70
CA GLY A 803 -12.60 -5.88 8.15
C GLY A 803 -13.65 -6.63 8.98
N ASN A 804 -14.69 -7.20 8.35
CA ASN A 804 -15.76 -7.94 9.04
C ASN A 804 -16.05 -9.28 8.34
N PRO A 805 -15.17 -10.28 8.47
CA PRO A 805 -15.36 -11.58 7.82
C PRO A 805 -16.68 -12.26 8.17
N VAL A 806 -17.13 -12.17 9.43
CA VAL A 806 -18.41 -12.75 9.91
C VAL A 806 -19.61 -12.12 9.22
N GLY A 807 -19.61 -10.78 9.10
CA GLY A 807 -20.69 -10.03 8.48
C GLY A 807 -20.71 -10.15 6.96
N PHE A 808 -19.54 -10.04 6.32
CA PHE A 808 -19.41 -10.08 4.86
C PHE A 808 -19.66 -11.49 4.32
N HIS A 809 -19.04 -12.51 4.92
CA HIS A 809 -19.18 -13.91 4.50
C HIS A 809 -20.37 -14.63 5.17
N ARG A 810 -21.47 -13.94 5.36
CA ARG A 810 -22.69 -14.61 5.89
C ARG A 810 -23.10 -15.81 5.05
N PRO A 811 -23.52 -16.95 5.67
CA PRO A 811 -23.91 -18.14 4.93
C PRO A 811 -25.11 -17.99 3.98
N ASP A 812 -25.93 -16.96 4.17
CA ASP A 812 -27.08 -16.63 3.33
C ASP A 812 -26.76 -15.74 2.12
N GLY A 813 -25.49 -15.32 1.98
CA GLY A 813 -25.00 -14.47 0.90
C GLY A 813 -25.39 -12.99 0.99
N ALA A 814 -26.07 -12.55 2.06
CA ALA A 814 -26.55 -11.16 2.17
C ALA A 814 -25.41 -10.12 2.11
N GLY A 815 -24.23 -10.43 2.67
CA GLY A 815 -23.06 -9.56 2.58
C GLY A 815 -22.54 -9.42 1.14
N TYR A 816 -22.55 -10.51 0.37
CA TYR A 816 -22.12 -10.51 -1.03
C TYR A 816 -23.06 -9.69 -1.90
N HIS A 817 -24.38 -9.89 -1.80
CA HIS A 817 -25.35 -9.11 -2.56
C HIS A 817 -25.32 -7.63 -2.21
N LEU A 818 -25.10 -7.28 -0.94
CA LEU A 818 -24.95 -5.89 -0.52
C LEU A 818 -23.77 -5.23 -1.24
N ILE A 819 -22.58 -5.82 -1.17
CA ILE A 819 -21.37 -5.25 -1.80
C ILE A 819 -21.50 -5.26 -3.32
N ALA A 820 -21.97 -6.34 -3.95
CA ALA A 820 -22.16 -6.42 -5.38
C ALA A 820 -23.09 -5.30 -5.91
N SER A 821 -24.18 -5.01 -5.19
CA SER A 821 -25.09 -3.92 -5.56
C SER A 821 -24.43 -2.54 -5.51
N GLN A 822 -23.50 -2.31 -4.57
CA GLN A 822 -22.78 -1.04 -4.47
C GLN A 822 -21.62 -0.95 -5.50
N VAL A 823 -20.96 -2.07 -5.82
CA VAL A 823 -19.98 -2.16 -6.91
C VAL A 823 -20.59 -1.68 -8.23
N LEU A 824 -21.79 -2.16 -8.60
CA LEU A 824 -22.47 -1.71 -9.83
C LEU A 824 -22.81 -0.22 -9.83
N LYS A 825 -23.28 0.32 -8.71
CA LYS A 825 -23.58 1.75 -8.62
C LYS A 825 -22.32 2.60 -8.73
N LEU A 826 -21.25 2.14 -8.10
CA LEU A 826 -19.96 2.82 -8.09
C LEU A 826 -19.29 2.76 -9.47
N ASP A 827 -19.46 1.68 -10.23
CA ASP A 827 -18.82 1.50 -11.53
C ASP A 827 -19.20 2.58 -12.55
N SER A 828 -20.45 3.03 -12.52
CA SER A 828 -20.90 4.14 -13.37
C SER A 828 -20.34 5.52 -12.98
N LEU A 829 -19.84 5.68 -11.76
CA LEU A 829 -19.30 6.92 -11.21
C LEU A 829 -17.77 6.90 -11.22
N ASN A 830 -17.20 5.85 -10.67
CA ASN A 830 -15.76 5.70 -10.44
C ASN A 830 -15.32 4.24 -10.71
N PRO A 831 -14.94 3.92 -11.95
CA PRO A 831 -14.51 2.57 -12.35
C PRO A 831 -13.39 1.99 -11.50
N GLN A 832 -12.35 2.78 -11.20
CA GLN A 832 -11.21 2.37 -10.38
C GLN A 832 -11.64 2.03 -8.95
N GLY A 833 -12.50 2.86 -8.35
CA GLY A 833 -13.07 2.61 -7.01
C GLY A 833 -13.92 1.35 -6.97
N SER A 834 -14.71 1.10 -8.02
CA SER A 834 -15.55 -0.09 -8.19
C SER A 834 -14.71 -1.37 -8.28
N ALA A 835 -13.72 -1.41 -9.17
CA ALA A 835 -12.79 -2.53 -9.32
C ALA A 835 -12.06 -2.84 -8.01
N ARG A 836 -11.62 -1.81 -7.27
CA ARG A 836 -10.98 -1.95 -5.95
C ARG A 836 -11.92 -2.56 -4.91
N LEU A 837 -13.20 -2.15 -4.89
CA LEU A 837 -14.19 -2.71 -3.97
C LEU A 837 -14.51 -4.17 -4.33
N ALA A 838 -14.61 -4.51 -5.63
CA ALA A 838 -14.86 -5.87 -6.10
C ALA A 838 -13.76 -6.87 -5.70
N LYS A 839 -12.51 -6.44 -5.50
CA LYS A 839 -11.42 -7.29 -4.98
C LYS A 839 -11.70 -7.88 -3.60
N ALA A 840 -12.72 -7.42 -2.87
CA ALA A 840 -13.16 -8.05 -1.62
C ALA A 840 -13.62 -9.51 -1.81
N PHE A 841 -13.99 -9.89 -3.02
CA PHE A 841 -14.35 -11.26 -3.37
C PHE A 841 -13.16 -12.14 -3.78
N GLU A 842 -11.96 -11.64 -3.82
CA GLU A 842 -10.78 -12.29 -4.41
C GLU A 842 -10.57 -13.74 -3.97
N ASN A 843 -10.77 -14.02 -2.69
CA ASN A 843 -10.54 -15.34 -2.09
C ASN A 843 -11.80 -16.22 -2.01
N TRP A 844 -12.85 -15.91 -2.79
CA TRP A 844 -14.14 -16.61 -2.75
C TRP A 844 -14.04 -18.14 -2.92
N ASN A 845 -13.10 -18.61 -3.72
CA ASN A 845 -12.90 -20.04 -4.04
C ASN A 845 -12.32 -20.84 -2.86
N SER A 846 -11.70 -20.19 -1.87
CA SER A 846 -11.16 -20.83 -0.67
C SER A 846 -12.23 -21.12 0.40
N LEU A 847 -13.40 -20.49 0.30
CA LEU A 847 -14.49 -20.62 1.26
C LEU A 847 -15.12 -22.03 1.26
N GLU A 848 -15.76 -22.38 2.38
CA GLU A 848 -16.58 -23.59 2.43
C GLU A 848 -17.72 -23.52 1.40
N SER A 849 -18.29 -24.67 1.03
CA SER A 849 -19.15 -24.80 -0.16
C SER A 849 -20.32 -23.82 -0.19
N ARG A 850 -21.04 -23.66 0.92
CA ARG A 850 -22.24 -22.79 0.98
C ARG A 850 -21.91 -21.32 0.72
N ARG A 851 -20.85 -20.82 1.35
CA ARG A 851 -20.37 -19.44 1.17
C ARG A 851 -19.75 -19.24 -0.19
N ARG A 852 -18.96 -20.22 -0.63
CA ARG A 852 -18.34 -20.20 -1.95
C ARG A 852 -19.37 -20.11 -3.07
N ASP A 853 -20.44 -20.91 -3.00
CA ASP A 853 -21.52 -20.93 -4.00
C ASP A 853 -22.29 -19.59 -3.99
N ALA A 854 -22.58 -19.03 -2.82
CA ALA A 854 -23.23 -17.72 -2.70
C ALA A 854 -22.36 -16.58 -3.25
N ALA A 855 -21.05 -16.58 -2.96
CA ALA A 855 -20.11 -15.60 -3.51
C ALA A 855 -19.99 -15.72 -5.03
N ARG A 856 -19.92 -16.94 -5.56
CA ARG A 856 -19.87 -17.20 -7.00
C ARG A 856 -21.12 -16.71 -7.72
N ILE A 857 -22.31 -16.92 -7.15
CA ILE A 857 -23.56 -16.40 -7.72
C ILE A 857 -23.48 -14.88 -7.85
N ALA A 858 -23.11 -14.15 -6.80
CA ALA A 858 -22.99 -12.71 -6.82
C ALA A 858 -21.95 -12.21 -7.86
N LEU A 859 -20.81 -12.91 -7.99
CA LEU A 859 -19.78 -12.58 -8.99
C LEU A 859 -20.25 -12.83 -10.43
N VAL A 860 -20.98 -13.93 -10.67
CA VAL A 860 -21.53 -14.24 -12.00
C VAL A 860 -22.60 -13.22 -12.39
N GLU A 861 -23.50 -12.85 -11.47
CA GLU A 861 -24.51 -11.80 -11.71
C GLU A 861 -23.88 -10.44 -12.04
N LEU A 862 -22.74 -10.10 -11.41
CA LEU A 862 -21.96 -8.90 -11.76
C LEU A 862 -21.37 -9.04 -13.17
N ASN A 863 -20.72 -10.16 -13.47
CA ASN A 863 -20.00 -10.35 -14.74
C ASN A 863 -20.91 -10.45 -15.97
N ASP A 864 -22.18 -10.88 -15.79
CA ASP A 864 -23.17 -10.99 -16.87
C ASP A 864 -23.71 -9.65 -17.36
N ARG A 865 -23.32 -8.54 -16.72
CA ARG A 865 -23.68 -7.20 -17.15
C ARG A 865 -22.89 -6.78 -18.39
N SER A 866 -23.56 -6.13 -19.35
CA SER A 866 -22.95 -5.64 -20.60
C SER A 866 -22.41 -4.21 -20.52
N ASP A 867 -22.68 -3.50 -19.42
CA ASP A 867 -22.38 -2.07 -19.23
C ASP A 867 -21.26 -1.81 -18.22
N LEU A 868 -20.42 -2.83 -17.95
CA LEU A 868 -19.30 -2.71 -17.04
C LEU A 868 -18.14 -1.87 -17.61
N SER A 869 -17.46 -1.14 -16.74
CA SER A 869 -16.19 -0.52 -17.06
C SER A 869 -15.11 -1.58 -17.40
N GLN A 870 -14.05 -1.14 -18.09
CA GLN A 870 -12.93 -2.02 -18.42
C GLN A 870 -12.22 -2.54 -17.17
N ASP A 871 -12.09 -1.70 -16.14
CA ASP A 871 -11.41 -2.01 -14.88
C ASP A 871 -12.16 -3.11 -14.12
N LEU A 872 -13.48 -2.93 -13.94
CA LEU A 872 -14.30 -3.92 -13.24
C LEU A 872 -14.41 -5.23 -14.02
N ALA A 873 -14.65 -5.15 -15.35
CA ALA A 873 -14.77 -6.32 -16.21
C ALA A 873 -13.48 -7.17 -16.21
N ASP A 874 -12.30 -6.54 -16.17
CA ASP A 874 -11.02 -7.26 -16.08
C ASP A 874 -10.88 -8.02 -14.77
N ILE A 875 -11.18 -7.38 -13.62
CA ILE A 875 -11.14 -8.01 -12.30
C ILE A 875 -12.12 -9.19 -12.21
N LEU A 876 -13.38 -9.01 -12.62
CA LEU A 876 -14.39 -10.07 -12.55
C LEU A 876 -14.02 -11.28 -13.42
N ARG A 877 -13.57 -11.03 -14.66
CA ARG A 877 -13.13 -12.09 -15.56
C ARG A 877 -11.97 -12.89 -14.96
N ARG A 878 -10.99 -12.25 -14.37
CA ARG A 878 -9.83 -12.89 -13.72
C ARG A 878 -10.26 -13.69 -12.49
N MET A 879 -11.14 -13.14 -11.64
CA MET A 879 -11.67 -13.85 -10.46
C MET A 879 -12.50 -15.08 -10.79
N LEU A 880 -13.21 -15.09 -11.93
CA LEU A 880 -14.06 -16.19 -12.38
C LEU A 880 -13.33 -17.17 -13.31
N ALA A 881 -12.11 -16.86 -13.77
CA ALA A 881 -11.33 -17.79 -14.56
C ALA A 881 -11.03 -19.07 -13.76
N GLU A 882 -11.20 -20.24 -14.41
CA GLU A 882 -10.85 -21.52 -13.80
C GLU A 882 -9.33 -21.54 -13.53
N GLY A 883 -8.96 -21.51 -12.23
CA GLY A 883 -7.57 -21.61 -11.82
C GLY A 883 -7.01 -23.01 -12.10
N PRO A 884 -5.69 -23.18 -12.25
CA PRO A 884 -5.07 -24.50 -12.30
C PRO A 884 -5.25 -25.18 -10.93
N GLY A 885 -6.29 -25.99 -10.78
CA GLY A 885 -6.57 -26.74 -9.56
C GLY A 885 -8.01 -26.69 -9.04
N ALA A 886 -9.00 -26.27 -9.83
CA ALA A 886 -10.38 -26.56 -9.48
C ALA A 886 -10.51 -28.10 -9.39
N PRO A 887 -10.95 -28.69 -8.25
CA PRO A 887 -11.23 -30.13 -8.21
C PRO A 887 -12.35 -30.41 -9.20
N GLY A 888 -12.01 -31.08 -10.31
CA GLY A 888 -13.00 -31.64 -11.20
C GLY A 888 -13.91 -32.57 -10.37
N ASP A 889 -15.22 -32.39 -10.47
CA ASP A 889 -16.19 -33.32 -9.93
C ASP A 889 -15.84 -34.74 -10.43
N GLY A 890 -15.33 -35.59 -9.55
CA GLY A 890 -15.21 -37.03 -9.76
C GLY A 890 -13.80 -37.56 -9.92
N ALA A 891 -13.13 -37.81 -8.79
CA ALA A 891 -12.27 -38.98 -8.64
C ALA A 891 -12.27 -39.38 -7.14
N PRO A 892 -12.49 -40.65 -6.79
CA PRO A 892 -12.47 -41.05 -5.38
C PRO A 892 -11.04 -41.07 -4.86
N ASP A 893 -10.90 -40.63 -3.60
CA ASP A 893 -9.73 -40.87 -2.78
C ASP A 893 -9.36 -42.34 -2.78
N ASP A 894 -8.25 -42.68 -3.38
CA ASP A 894 -7.56 -43.95 -3.11
C ASP A 894 -6.06 -43.62 -2.97
N GLN A 895 -5.59 -43.75 -1.78
CA GLN A 895 -4.37 -44.38 -1.29
C GLN A 895 -3.77 -43.69 -0.09
N ALA A 896 -4.20 -44.19 1.07
CA ALA A 896 -3.37 -44.21 2.26
C ALA A 896 -2.18 -45.16 2.01
N ALA A 897 -0.95 -44.62 2.18
CA ALA A 897 0.20 -45.41 2.68
C ALA A 897 1.30 -44.43 3.11
#